data_c08d2159357cc4d96ee37699892e9464
#
_entry.id   c08d2159357cc4d96ee37699892e9464
#
_cell.length_a   1.000
_cell.length_b   1.000
_cell.length_c   1.000
_cell.angle_alpha   90.00
_cell.angle_beta   90.00
_cell.angle_gamma   90.00
#
_symmetry.space_group_name_H-M   'P 1'
#
loop_
_entity.id
_entity.type
_entity.pdbx_description
1 polymer ?
#
loop_
_entity_poly.entity_id
_entity_poly.type
_entity_poly.pdbx_seq_one_letter_code
_entity_poly.pdbx_strand_id
1 'polypeptide(L)'
;MSYHSKSIKQILKNLQTSNRGLSSEEAEKRLKIYGHNQTKVHKQPIWKIIIEPFANVFMLVLAVAAILSIIHHEPLDASIVAVIIIANALIFYTQTYSTQKVLRTLEKKSKRIAIAIRNGKEVEIDTIEIVPGDIVLISEGEKVPADGRILNSNQLQVNESQLTGESDAVLKSTDEINKEAQIYERTNMVYQGSFVVSGNAVFAVTATGNKTEFGAIASLVKKNELVSPIQKKIDNLLSKIITVVLAVSIVAFGLALVRGMDIIEATRFVLAITVSAIPESLPVAISVILVLGMRRMAAKKALVQTMRSIETIGAVTTIATDKTGTLTYNHLRVEKTWSMDLDEKSVALIAAKTISPGKQNLSDPLDQTLHNYIKKQNISLKNKPANSFAFSQDLAMSGALWHNGGTYKLYVKGAPEHILQYSHLNKSEIEEATKVLASFTENGYRVIAIASLDLKNPINSLDEIPANSKLIFGGLLAIADQIRPEAKSAIKSAQKAGVSVRMITGDHPETAFFIGKKLDMVDDRSQIFNARNMDKMSDEELVEVIKNTRIFARVIPEQKYKILTILKKDNIAAMTGDGVNDVPALSNAHVGLAMGSGSHIAKDAGDIILLDDNFKTIVDAIKEGRTIINNIRRMLFYLLSTNAGEMITMIISLAAGIPVPLVPVQILWVNLVTDSCMVIPLGLEPADKNILSKKPDSPNSPILSNSMIIRMLMISITMAILTICGFIYFSQAYGTDYARTISFHILVITQLAATFSARSDYESALSRLKVWSLSFYIGLSIALAMHLATLFTPLGKVLHIVPVSALDLIITGIIAFVSPIIVSEMHKLYIRKKIKSI
;
A
#
# COMPACT_ATOMS: atom_id res chain seq x y z
N MET A 1 -4.00 32.20 23.18
CA MET A 1 -4.96 32.36 24.32
C MET A 1 -4.99 31.03 25.08
N SER A 2 -4.84 31.07 26.44
CA SER A 2 -4.85 29.85 27.24
C SER A 2 -6.28 29.37 27.49
N TYR A 3 -6.81 28.54 26.63
CA TYR A 3 -8.18 28.01 26.76
C TYR A 3 -8.32 27.01 27.92
N HIS A 4 -7.26 26.33 28.32
CA HIS A 4 -7.24 25.37 29.43
C HIS A 4 -7.50 26.00 30.80
N SER A 5 -7.24 27.28 30.96
CA SER A 5 -7.43 28.01 32.24
C SER A 5 -8.75 28.77 32.32
N LYS A 6 -9.66 28.56 31.36
CA LYS A 6 -10.95 29.29 31.31
C LYS A 6 -12.12 28.36 31.55
N SER A 7 -13.18 28.91 32.16
CA SER A 7 -14.44 28.20 32.30
C SER A 7 -15.12 27.93 30.94
N ILE A 8 -15.91 26.86 30.86
CA ILE A 8 -16.65 26.48 29.64
C ILE A 8 -17.48 27.67 29.13
N LYS A 9 -18.14 28.41 30.02
CA LYS A 9 -18.94 29.60 29.63
C LYS A 9 -18.09 30.68 28.98
N GLN A 10 -16.89 30.94 29.53
CA GLN A 10 -15.97 31.94 28.96
C GLN A 10 -15.42 31.48 27.57
N ILE A 11 -15.19 30.17 27.40
CA ILE A 11 -14.71 29.62 26.14
C ILE A 11 -15.75 29.74 25.05
N LEU A 12 -16.98 29.34 25.31
CA LEU A 12 -18.09 29.47 24.37
C LEU A 12 -18.30 30.94 23.97
N LYS A 13 -18.22 31.89 24.94
CA LYS A 13 -18.29 33.34 24.67
C LYS A 13 -17.10 33.80 23.82
N ASN A 14 -15.87 33.40 24.14
CA ASN A 14 -14.67 33.80 23.38
C ASN A 14 -14.66 33.27 21.93
N LEU A 15 -15.16 32.07 21.75
CA LEU A 15 -15.29 31.44 20.44
C LEU A 15 -16.56 31.87 19.69
N GLN A 16 -17.42 32.70 20.33
CA GLN A 16 -18.69 33.13 19.78
C GLN A 16 -19.53 31.95 19.25
N THR A 17 -19.67 30.93 20.10
CA THR A 17 -20.39 29.69 19.82
C THR A 17 -21.26 29.29 21.00
N SER A 18 -22.04 28.24 20.88
CA SER A 18 -22.90 27.69 21.92
C SER A 18 -22.89 26.18 21.90
N ASN A 19 -23.48 25.51 22.89
CA ASN A 19 -23.67 24.06 22.90
C ASN A 19 -24.48 23.53 21.70
N ARG A 20 -25.20 24.41 20.96
CA ARG A 20 -25.86 24.05 19.70
C ARG A 20 -24.94 24.16 18.48
N GLY A 21 -23.66 24.50 18.68
CA GLY A 21 -22.70 24.73 17.61
C GLY A 21 -22.93 26.03 16.82
N LEU A 22 -22.13 26.16 15.78
CA LEU A 22 -22.23 27.29 14.82
C LEU A 22 -23.39 27.06 13.86
N SER A 23 -23.91 28.16 13.27
CA SER A 23 -24.75 28.02 12.07
C SER A 23 -23.89 27.64 10.87
N SER A 24 -24.48 26.96 9.87
CA SER A 24 -23.76 26.60 8.63
C SER A 24 -23.20 27.82 7.91
N GLU A 25 -23.92 28.94 7.91
CA GLU A 25 -23.47 30.22 7.30
C GLU A 25 -22.26 30.81 8.03
N GLU A 26 -22.26 30.76 9.38
CA GLU A 26 -21.17 31.26 10.19
C GLU A 26 -19.92 30.37 10.03
N ALA A 27 -20.10 29.06 9.97
CA ALA A 27 -19.02 28.11 9.70
C ALA A 27 -18.37 28.37 8.32
N GLU A 28 -19.15 28.66 7.29
CA GLU A 28 -18.65 29.00 5.96
C GLU A 28 -17.89 30.34 5.95
N LYS A 29 -18.39 31.35 6.66
CA LYS A 29 -17.66 32.63 6.84
C LYS A 29 -16.32 32.40 7.55
N ARG A 30 -16.31 31.62 8.61
CA ARG A 30 -15.08 31.28 9.34
C ARG A 30 -14.11 30.48 8.49
N LEU A 31 -14.60 29.58 7.66
CA LEU A 31 -13.75 28.83 6.73
C LEU A 31 -13.02 29.76 5.74
N LYS A 32 -13.68 30.83 5.28
CA LYS A 32 -13.04 31.86 4.45
C LYS A 32 -11.98 32.68 5.20
N ILE A 33 -12.19 32.92 6.50
CA ILE A 33 -11.27 33.72 7.34
C ILE A 33 -10.08 32.90 7.83
N TYR A 34 -10.33 31.72 8.38
CA TYR A 34 -9.30 30.86 9.01
C TYR A 34 -8.64 29.90 8.01
N GLY A 35 -9.28 29.66 6.85
CA GLY A 35 -8.84 28.69 5.86
C GLY A 35 -9.20 27.25 6.26
N HIS A 36 -8.85 26.30 5.39
CA HIS A 36 -9.06 24.88 5.63
C HIS A 36 -8.20 24.37 6.78
N ASN A 37 -8.72 23.43 7.58
CA ASN A 37 -8.03 22.73 8.63
C ASN A 37 -7.00 21.72 8.05
N GLN A 38 -5.96 22.27 7.45
CA GLN A 38 -4.86 21.53 6.87
C GLN A 38 -3.52 22.15 7.29
N THR A 39 -2.59 21.32 7.69
CA THR A 39 -1.20 21.76 7.87
C THR A 39 -0.63 22.07 6.49
N LYS A 40 -0.31 23.31 6.22
CA LYS A 40 0.31 23.71 4.94
C LYS A 40 1.70 23.06 4.87
N VAL A 41 1.82 21.99 4.11
CA VAL A 41 3.12 21.51 3.68
C VAL A 41 3.76 22.63 2.84
N HIS A 42 4.99 23.01 3.14
CA HIS A 42 5.73 24.01 2.34
C HIS A 42 5.71 23.56 0.88
N LYS A 43 4.92 24.24 0.05
CA LYS A 43 5.00 24.03 -1.40
C LYS A 43 6.41 24.46 -1.82
N GLN A 44 7.08 23.60 -2.55
CA GLN A 44 8.36 23.99 -3.16
C GLN A 44 8.15 25.30 -3.94
N PRO A 45 9.05 26.27 -3.82
CA PRO A 45 8.92 27.52 -4.55
C PRO A 45 8.94 27.25 -6.06
N ILE A 46 8.10 27.95 -6.81
CA ILE A 46 7.87 27.71 -8.25
C ILE A 46 9.20 27.76 -9.03
N TRP A 47 10.11 28.67 -8.67
CA TRP A 47 11.42 28.77 -9.32
C TRP A 47 12.25 27.47 -9.19
N LYS A 48 12.12 26.74 -8.07
CA LYS A 48 12.83 25.46 -7.87
C LYS A 48 12.28 24.40 -8.83
N ILE A 49 10.96 24.34 -9.02
CA ILE A 49 10.31 23.44 -9.99
C ILE A 49 10.75 23.79 -11.44
N ILE A 50 10.92 25.10 -11.74
CA ILE A 50 11.37 25.55 -13.07
C ILE A 50 12.83 25.17 -13.31
N ILE A 51 13.70 25.27 -12.31
CA ILE A 51 15.13 25.00 -12.46
C ILE A 51 15.45 23.51 -12.36
N GLU A 52 14.62 22.72 -11.69
CA GLU A 52 14.86 21.30 -11.41
C GLU A 52 15.30 20.48 -12.64
N PRO A 53 14.65 20.56 -13.83
CA PRO A 53 15.09 19.81 -15.01
C PRO A 53 16.48 20.24 -15.51
N PHE A 54 16.92 21.47 -15.25
CA PHE A 54 18.23 21.99 -15.68
C PHE A 54 19.35 21.74 -14.65
N ALA A 55 19.00 21.34 -13.43
CA ALA A 55 19.93 21.15 -12.31
C ALA A 55 20.59 19.75 -12.29
N ASN A 56 20.62 19.04 -13.42
CA ASN A 56 21.29 17.75 -13.53
C ASN A 56 22.58 17.84 -14.37
N VAL A 57 23.50 16.91 -14.14
CA VAL A 57 24.81 16.85 -14.78
C VAL A 57 24.69 16.79 -16.31
N PHE A 58 23.65 16.12 -16.81
CA PHE A 58 23.40 15.98 -18.23
C PHE A 58 23.07 17.33 -18.91
N MET A 59 22.14 18.10 -18.35
CA MET A 59 21.80 19.42 -18.87
C MET A 59 23.01 20.38 -18.84
N LEU A 60 23.87 20.21 -17.82
CA LEU A 60 25.13 20.95 -17.77
C LEU A 60 26.04 20.59 -18.96
N VAL A 61 26.18 19.30 -19.27
CA VAL A 61 26.97 18.79 -20.40
C VAL A 61 26.41 19.31 -21.72
N LEU A 62 25.10 19.27 -21.93
CA LEU A 62 24.44 19.84 -23.11
C LEU A 62 24.65 21.36 -23.23
N ALA A 63 24.54 22.08 -22.11
CA ALA A 63 24.79 23.51 -22.09
C ALA A 63 26.24 23.83 -22.48
N VAL A 64 27.20 23.06 -21.98
CA VAL A 64 28.61 23.17 -22.38
C VAL A 64 28.79 22.87 -23.86
N ALA A 65 28.15 21.84 -24.39
CA ALA A 65 28.20 21.49 -25.83
C ALA A 65 27.62 22.62 -26.68
N ALA A 66 26.48 23.22 -26.29
CA ALA A 66 25.89 24.36 -27.00
C ALA A 66 26.79 25.58 -27.01
N ILE A 67 27.42 25.88 -25.87
CA ILE A 67 28.38 26.99 -25.75
C ILE A 67 29.59 26.78 -26.67
N LEU A 68 30.15 25.56 -26.67
CA LEU A 68 31.28 25.24 -27.56
C LEU A 68 30.88 25.35 -29.03
N SER A 69 29.69 24.90 -29.43
CA SER A 69 29.20 25.08 -30.81
C SER A 69 29.05 26.54 -31.21
N ILE A 70 28.62 27.42 -30.29
CA ILE A 70 28.58 28.89 -30.54
C ILE A 70 29.99 29.45 -30.74
N ILE A 71 30.95 29.09 -29.90
CA ILE A 71 32.33 29.55 -29.95
C ILE A 71 32.96 29.15 -31.31
N HIS A 72 32.56 28.01 -31.85
CA HIS A 72 33.06 27.50 -33.14
C HIS A 72 32.32 28.00 -34.37
N HIS A 73 31.45 29.01 -34.23
CA HIS A 73 30.65 29.55 -35.31
C HIS A 73 29.75 28.52 -36.03
N GLU A 74 29.25 27.50 -35.27
CA GLU A 74 28.28 26.50 -35.72
C GLU A 74 26.90 26.75 -35.12
N PRO A 75 26.17 27.80 -35.54
CA PRO A 75 24.93 28.22 -34.92
C PRO A 75 23.79 27.19 -35.11
N LEU A 76 23.89 26.37 -36.17
CA LEU A 76 22.91 25.30 -36.40
C LEU A 76 22.99 24.24 -35.32
N ASP A 77 24.19 23.73 -35.01
CA ASP A 77 24.35 22.70 -33.96
C ASP A 77 23.98 23.23 -32.58
N ALA A 78 24.38 24.45 -32.26
CA ALA A 78 23.98 25.12 -31.03
C ALA A 78 22.47 25.25 -30.92
N SER A 79 21.76 25.60 -31.99
CA SER A 79 20.30 25.72 -31.96
C SER A 79 19.60 24.37 -31.85
N ILE A 80 20.12 23.31 -32.44
CA ILE A 80 19.62 21.95 -32.28
C ILE A 80 19.74 21.49 -30.82
N VAL A 81 20.92 21.68 -30.20
CA VAL A 81 21.12 21.34 -28.79
C VAL A 81 20.18 22.16 -27.88
N ALA A 82 19.98 23.46 -28.18
CA ALA A 82 19.03 24.28 -27.42
C ALA A 82 17.59 23.78 -27.55
N VAL A 83 17.17 23.38 -28.75
CA VAL A 83 15.83 22.75 -28.97
C VAL A 83 15.69 21.46 -28.16
N ILE A 84 16.73 20.63 -28.12
CA ILE A 84 16.73 19.38 -27.33
C ILE A 84 16.60 19.67 -25.82
N ILE A 85 17.36 20.66 -25.31
CA ILE A 85 17.24 21.09 -23.92
C ILE A 85 15.81 21.53 -23.59
N ILE A 86 15.20 22.34 -24.47
CA ILE A 86 13.80 22.79 -24.28
C ILE A 86 12.83 21.63 -24.36
N ALA A 87 13.00 20.73 -25.32
CA ALA A 87 12.14 19.54 -25.48
C ALA A 87 12.20 18.63 -24.23
N ASN A 88 13.40 18.37 -23.71
CA ASN A 88 13.59 17.59 -22.48
C ASN A 88 12.92 18.27 -21.28
N ALA A 89 13.10 19.57 -21.11
CA ALA A 89 12.42 20.31 -20.04
C ALA A 89 10.88 20.21 -20.17
N LEU A 90 10.34 20.32 -21.38
CA LEU A 90 8.90 20.21 -21.64
C LEU A 90 8.37 18.80 -21.32
N ILE A 91 9.10 17.75 -21.70
CA ILE A 91 8.78 16.36 -21.37
C ILE A 91 8.78 16.19 -19.85
N PHE A 92 9.79 16.65 -19.16
CA PHE A 92 9.89 16.62 -17.70
C PHE A 92 8.68 17.30 -17.03
N TYR A 93 8.30 18.50 -17.46
CA TYR A 93 7.16 19.22 -16.88
C TYR A 93 5.83 18.51 -17.15
N THR A 94 5.59 18.00 -18.34
CA THR A 94 4.35 17.30 -18.68
C THR A 94 4.22 16.00 -17.88
N GLN A 95 5.30 15.27 -17.70
CA GLN A 95 5.34 14.04 -16.92
C GLN A 95 5.15 14.31 -15.42
N THR A 96 5.86 15.31 -14.88
CA THR A 96 5.74 15.74 -13.46
C THR A 96 4.32 16.22 -13.15
N TYR A 97 3.72 17.04 -14.03
CA TYR A 97 2.34 17.49 -13.89
C TYR A 97 1.35 16.31 -13.89
N SER A 98 1.50 15.37 -14.81
CA SER A 98 0.65 14.18 -14.90
C SER A 98 0.75 13.33 -13.64
N THR A 99 1.95 13.13 -13.13
CA THR A 99 2.24 12.40 -11.89
C THR A 99 1.56 13.06 -10.68
N GLN A 100 1.75 14.37 -10.51
CA GLN A 100 1.12 15.12 -9.41
C GLN A 100 -0.42 15.10 -9.48
N LYS A 101 -0.98 15.18 -10.69
CA LYS A 101 -2.44 15.09 -10.88
C LYS A 101 -3.00 13.75 -10.40
N VAL A 102 -2.32 12.65 -10.68
CA VAL A 102 -2.74 11.31 -10.23
C VAL A 102 -2.63 11.20 -8.71
N LEU A 103 -1.52 11.65 -8.11
CA LEU A 103 -1.34 11.66 -6.64
C LEU A 103 -2.46 12.42 -5.93
N ARG A 104 -2.76 13.65 -6.38
CA ARG A 104 -3.88 14.45 -5.83
C ARG A 104 -5.23 13.76 -5.94
N THR A 105 -5.45 12.96 -7.00
CA THR A 105 -6.70 12.21 -7.17
C THR A 105 -6.80 11.04 -6.19
N LEU A 106 -5.68 10.42 -5.86
CA LEU A 106 -5.63 9.34 -4.85
C LEU A 106 -5.83 9.89 -3.43
N GLU A 107 -5.20 11.02 -3.09
CA GLU A 107 -5.37 11.70 -1.81
C GLU A 107 -6.84 12.10 -1.55
N LYS A 108 -7.55 12.59 -2.58
CA LYS A 108 -8.97 12.94 -2.45
C LYS A 108 -9.90 11.78 -2.12
N LYS A 109 -9.52 10.54 -2.37
CA LYS A 109 -10.30 9.34 -2.02
C LYS A 109 -10.23 8.98 -0.53
N SER A 110 -9.31 9.55 0.23
CA SER A 110 -9.17 9.39 1.68
C SER A 110 -9.83 10.55 2.44
N LYS A 111 -11.12 10.79 2.21
CA LYS A 111 -11.88 11.79 3.01
C LYS A 111 -11.94 11.32 4.46
N ARG A 112 -11.57 12.21 5.37
CA ARG A 112 -11.72 12.02 6.82
C ARG A 112 -12.98 12.76 7.26
N ILE A 113 -13.92 12.03 7.83
CA ILE A 113 -15.21 12.58 8.30
C ILE A 113 -15.11 12.79 9.81
N ALA A 114 -15.66 13.91 10.30
CA ALA A 114 -15.87 14.18 11.70
C ALA A 114 -17.34 14.52 11.93
N ILE A 115 -17.87 14.22 13.11
CA ILE A 115 -19.23 14.59 13.51
C ILE A 115 -19.16 15.91 14.26
N ALA A 116 -19.80 16.93 13.71
CA ALA A 116 -19.91 18.24 14.36
C ALA A 116 -21.37 18.61 14.65
N ILE A 117 -21.59 19.35 15.74
CA ILE A 117 -22.90 19.92 16.03
C ILE A 117 -22.96 21.27 15.34
N ARG A 118 -23.85 21.41 14.34
CA ARG A 118 -24.17 22.68 13.67
C ARG A 118 -25.70 22.89 13.65
N ASN A 119 -26.14 24.09 13.94
CA ASN A 119 -27.57 24.38 14.07
C ASN A 119 -28.33 23.48 15.08
N GLY A 120 -27.62 22.95 16.10
CA GLY A 120 -28.21 22.04 17.10
C GLY A 120 -28.45 20.60 16.60
N LYS A 121 -27.89 20.22 15.45
CA LYS A 121 -27.96 18.87 14.87
C LYS A 121 -26.56 18.32 14.65
N GLU A 122 -26.40 17.02 14.80
CA GLU A 122 -25.20 16.30 14.41
C GLU A 122 -25.13 16.23 12.89
N VAL A 123 -23.99 16.65 12.32
CA VAL A 123 -23.74 16.68 10.89
C VAL A 123 -22.37 16.09 10.63
N GLU A 124 -22.26 15.16 9.67
CA GLU A 124 -21.00 14.68 9.16
C GLU A 124 -20.35 15.74 8.27
N ILE A 125 -19.15 16.17 8.62
CA ILE A 125 -18.36 17.13 7.84
C ILE A 125 -16.98 16.57 7.53
N ASP A 126 -16.40 17.03 6.42
CA ASP A 126 -14.99 16.74 6.14
C ASP A 126 -14.12 17.45 7.19
N THR A 127 -13.13 16.73 7.78
CA THR A 127 -12.24 17.31 8.80
C THR A 127 -11.51 18.57 8.33
N ILE A 128 -11.33 18.75 7.01
CA ILE A 128 -10.74 19.95 6.43
C ILE A 128 -11.64 21.20 6.53
N GLU A 129 -12.94 21.01 6.74
CA GLU A 129 -13.95 22.09 6.85
C GLU A 129 -14.23 22.50 8.30
N ILE A 130 -13.54 21.89 9.26
CA ILE A 130 -13.63 22.25 10.68
C ILE A 130 -13.01 23.65 10.89
N VAL A 131 -13.73 24.48 11.65
CA VAL A 131 -13.30 25.84 11.95
C VAL A 131 -13.28 26.10 13.46
N PRO A 132 -12.50 27.07 13.97
CA PRO A 132 -12.56 27.49 15.37
C PRO A 132 -13.98 27.90 15.76
N GLY A 133 -14.48 27.30 16.86
CA GLY A 133 -15.85 27.48 17.36
C GLY A 133 -16.81 26.37 16.97
N ASP A 134 -16.45 25.44 16.08
CA ASP A 134 -17.22 24.20 15.90
C ASP A 134 -17.25 23.38 17.18
N ILE A 135 -18.36 22.70 17.42
CA ILE A 135 -18.52 21.70 18.48
C ILE A 135 -18.42 20.32 17.85
N VAL A 136 -17.40 19.55 18.24
CA VAL A 136 -17.08 18.26 17.62
C VAL A 136 -17.26 17.14 18.64
N LEU A 137 -17.83 16.02 18.18
CA LEU A 137 -17.92 14.76 18.93
C LEU A 137 -16.74 13.88 18.54
N ILE A 138 -16.16 13.21 19.54
CA ILE A 138 -15.12 12.20 19.36
C ILE A 138 -15.43 10.98 20.19
N SER A 139 -15.10 9.82 19.64
CA SER A 139 -15.33 8.50 20.24
C SER A 139 -14.10 7.61 20.12
N GLU A 140 -14.11 6.51 20.84
CA GLU A 140 -13.05 5.50 20.80
C GLU A 140 -12.66 5.13 19.35
N GLY A 141 -11.34 5.06 19.09
CA GLY A 141 -10.78 4.75 17.78
C GLY A 141 -10.73 5.92 16.80
N GLU A 142 -11.19 7.11 17.18
CA GLU A 142 -11.13 8.31 16.35
C GLU A 142 -9.89 9.15 16.60
N LYS A 143 -9.48 9.87 15.58
CA LYS A 143 -8.40 10.85 15.65
C LYS A 143 -8.97 12.22 15.92
N VAL A 144 -8.38 12.94 16.87
CA VAL A 144 -8.75 14.33 17.16
C VAL A 144 -8.46 15.20 15.92
N PRO A 145 -9.47 15.81 15.30
CA PRO A 145 -9.31 16.52 14.03
C PRO A 145 -8.70 17.93 14.15
N ALA A 146 -8.78 18.54 15.32
CA ALA A 146 -8.32 19.91 15.61
C ALA A 146 -8.06 20.08 17.10
N ASP A 147 -7.30 21.10 17.49
CA ASP A 147 -7.15 21.41 18.91
C ASP A 147 -8.46 21.93 19.50
N GLY A 148 -8.80 21.45 20.69
CA GLY A 148 -10.07 21.82 21.31
C GLY A 148 -10.08 21.73 22.81
N ARG A 149 -11.04 22.42 23.41
CA ARG A 149 -11.36 22.42 24.82
C ARG A 149 -12.55 21.48 25.07
N ILE A 150 -12.37 20.50 25.94
CA ILE A 150 -13.41 19.54 26.31
C ILE A 150 -14.56 20.25 27.03
N LEU A 151 -15.77 20.03 26.57
CA LEU A 151 -17.00 20.54 27.15
C LEU A 151 -17.71 19.49 28.00
N ASN A 152 -17.65 18.23 27.55
CA ASN A 152 -18.21 17.08 28.23
C ASN A 152 -17.37 15.85 27.88
N SER A 153 -17.11 14.98 28.85
CA SER A 153 -16.37 13.72 28.63
C SER A 153 -16.95 12.59 29.46
N ASN A 154 -16.89 11.39 28.91
CA ASN A 154 -17.27 10.16 29.58
C ASN A 154 -16.08 9.19 29.48
N GLN A 155 -15.30 9.09 30.56
CA GLN A 155 -14.09 8.26 30.68
C GLN A 155 -13.15 8.35 29.46
N LEU A 156 -13.00 9.56 28.93
CA LEU A 156 -12.17 9.81 27.76
C LEU A 156 -10.69 9.61 28.10
N GLN A 157 -10.03 8.68 27.43
CA GLN A 157 -8.58 8.50 27.43
C GLN A 157 -8.01 8.80 26.04
N VAL A 158 -6.98 9.63 25.98
CA VAL A 158 -6.38 10.08 24.73
C VAL A 158 -4.87 9.80 24.76
N ASN A 159 -4.38 9.15 23.71
CA ASN A 159 -2.96 8.99 23.47
C ASN A 159 -2.42 10.23 22.76
N GLU A 160 -1.50 10.93 23.39
CA GLU A 160 -0.88 12.17 22.92
C GLU A 160 0.60 12.00 22.55
N SER A 161 1.05 10.77 22.33
CA SER A 161 2.45 10.43 22.05
C SER A 161 3.07 11.19 20.87
N GLN A 162 2.26 11.59 19.90
CA GLN A 162 2.73 12.40 18.76
C GLN A 162 3.17 13.82 19.17
N LEU A 163 2.68 14.31 20.31
CA LEU A 163 3.01 15.64 20.84
C LEU A 163 3.97 15.57 22.02
N THR A 164 3.76 14.62 22.92
CA THR A 164 4.48 14.52 24.19
C THR A 164 5.65 13.52 24.14
N GLY A 165 5.61 12.57 23.20
CA GLY A 165 6.54 11.44 23.14
C GLY A 165 6.19 10.30 24.09
N GLU A 166 5.25 10.49 25.02
CA GLU A 166 4.82 9.49 26.00
C GLU A 166 3.72 8.60 25.41
N SER A 167 3.87 7.29 25.56
CA SER A 167 2.94 6.31 24.97
C SER A 167 1.69 6.07 25.79
N ASP A 168 1.68 6.48 27.06
CA ASP A 168 0.56 6.24 27.96
C ASP A 168 -0.64 7.13 27.62
N ALA A 169 -1.83 6.56 27.69
CA ALA A 169 -3.06 7.30 27.45
C ALA A 169 -3.42 8.19 28.64
N VAL A 170 -3.70 9.46 28.39
CA VAL A 170 -4.04 10.46 29.40
C VAL A 170 -5.55 10.49 29.60
N LEU A 171 -5.99 10.28 30.85
CA LEU A 171 -7.40 10.48 31.23
C LEU A 171 -7.74 11.98 31.17
N LYS A 172 -8.78 12.32 30.46
CA LYS A 172 -9.20 13.69 30.23
C LYS A 172 -10.36 14.09 31.14
N SER A 173 -10.35 15.36 31.56
CA SER A 173 -11.39 15.96 32.42
C SER A 173 -11.97 17.24 31.83
N THR A 174 -12.93 17.82 32.49
CA THR A 174 -13.52 19.12 32.13
C THR A 174 -13.07 20.27 33.05
N ASP A 175 -12.25 20.00 34.05
CA ASP A 175 -11.86 20.94 35.10
C ASP A 175 -10.97 22.07 34.56
N GLU A 176 -10.99 23.21 35.21
CA GLU A 176 -10.10 24.32 34.86
C GLU A 176 -8.68 24.03 35.38
N ILE A 177 -7.67 24.33 34.58
CA ILE A 177 -6.27 24.02 34.87
C ILE A 177 -5.48 25.31 34.98
N ASN A 178 -4.41 25.28 35.77
CA ASN A 178 -3.56 26.44 35.96
C ASN A 178 -3.07 27.02 34.62
N LYS A 179 -3.01 28.34 34.53
CA LYS A 179 -2.60 29.06 33.31
C LYS A 179 -1.17 28.72 32.86
N GLU A 180 -0.28 28.34 33.76
CA GLU A 180 1.11 28.01 33.49
C GLU A 180 1.34 26.53 33.17
N ALA A 181 0.27 25.70 33.11
CA ALA A 181 0.37 24.29 32.87
C ALA A 181 1.01 23.98 31.49
N GLN A 182 1.94 23.05 31.48
CA GLN A 182 2.57 22.53 30.28
C GLN A 182 1.56 21.72 29.44
N ILE A 183 1.87 21.43 28.17
CA ILE A 183 0.93 20.77 27.25
C ILE A 183 0.48 19.41 27.80
N TYR A 184 1.37 18.60 28.31
CA TYR A 184 1.10 17.28 28.89
C TYR A 184 0.27 17.30 30.20
N GLU A 185 0.20 18.44 30.87
CA GLU A 185 -0.61 18.64 32.09
C GLU A 185 -2.04 19.10 31.78
N ARG A 186 -2.33 19.51 30.54
CA ARG A 186 -3.63 20.07 30.14
C ARG A 186 -4.65 18.96 29.87
N THR A 187 -5.09 18.28 30.93
CA THR A 187 -6.05 17.18 30.88
C THR A 187 -7.42 17.58 30.32
N ASN A 188 -7.73 18.88 30.25
CA ASN A 188 -9.00 19.41 29.75
C ASN A 188 -8.97 19.85 28.26
N MET A 189 -7.85 19.62 27.59
CA MET A 189 -7.66 19.91 26.17
C MET A 189 -7.50 18.61 25.38
N VAL A 190 -7.87 18.65 24.11
CA VAL A 190 -7.53 17.65 23.09
C VAL A 190 -6.75 18.33 21.97
N TYR A 191 -5.80 17.61 21.37
CA TYR A 191 -4.88 18.16 20.40
C TYR A 191 -4.99 17.43 19.06
N GLN A 192 -4.87 18.18 17.96
CA GLN A 192 -4.89 17.62 16.60
C GLN A 192 -3.85 16.51 16.46
N GLY A 193 -4.26 15.38 15.91
CA GLY A 193 -3.37 14.27 15.69
C GLY A 193 -3.36 13.23 16.79
N SER A 194 -3.78 13.59 18.03
CA SER A 194 -3.94 12.65 19.13
C SER A 194 -5.08 11.65 18.88
N PHE A 195 -5.10 10.55 19.64
CA PHE A 195 -6.03 9.45 19.41
C PHE A 195 -6.84 9.07 20.63
N VAL A 196 -8.14 8.88 20.44
CA VAL A 196 -9.03 8.40 21.50
C VAL A 196 -8.83 6.90 21.68
N VAL A 197 -8.33 6.51 22.86
CA VAL A 197 -8.08 5.11 23.23
C VAL A 197 -9.33 4.48 23.83
N SER A 198 -10.09 5.23 24.64
CA SER A 198 -11.36 4.78 25.22
C SER A 198 -12.25 5.97 25.56
N GLY A 199 -13.54 5.72 25.70
CA GLY A 199 -14.54 6.72 26.06
C GLY A 199 -14.96 7.63 24.91
N ASN A 200 -15.65 8.72 25.26
CA ASN A 200 -16.13 9.70 24.29
C ASN A 200 -16.15 11.11 24.89
N ALA A 201 -16.14 12.12 24.04
CA ALA A 201 -16.25 13.51 24.48
C ALA A 201 -16.86 14.43 23.44
N VAL A 202 -17.29 15.59 23.91
CA VAL A 202 -17.69 16.74 23.09
C VAL A 202 -16.72 17.87 23.41
N PHE A 203 -16.12 18.49 22.40
CA PHE A 203 -15.17 19.58 22.58
C PHE A 203 -15.45 20.75 21.63
N ALA A 204 -15.07 21.95 22.06
CA ALA A 204 -15.10 23.16 21.23
C ALA A 204 -13.74 23.35 20.55
N VAL A 205 -13.72 23.49 19.23
CA VAL A 205 -12.51 23.70 18.43
C VAL A 205 -11.91 25.07 18.74
N THR A 206 -10.65 25.09 19.17
CA THR A 206 -9.92 26.30 19.55
C THR A 206 -8.91 26.75 18.51
N ALA A 207 -8.30 25.81 17.77
CA ALA A 207 -7.33 26.07 16.72
C ALA A 207 -7.41 25.01 15.62
N THR A 208 -7.05 25.41 14.38
CA THR A 208 -7.08 24.57 13.18
C THR A 208 -5.81 24.75 12.35
N GLY A 209 -5.41 23.74 11.60
CA GLY A 209 -4.31 23.73 10.65
C GLY A 209 -2.96 24.11 11.28
N ASN A 210 -2.24 25.07 10.72
CA ASN A 210 -0.92 25.47 11.22
C ASN A 210 -0.94 26.15 12.60
N LYS A 211 -2.13 26.53 13.10
CA LYS A 211 -2.29 27.15 14.42
C LYS A 211 -2.50 26.15 15.55
N THR A 212 -2.62 24.85 15.24
CA THR A 212 -2.65 23.77 16.23
C THR A 212 -1.26 23.53 16.79
N GLU A 213 -1.15 22.95 17.98
CA GLU A 213 0.14 22.57 18.58
C GLU A 213 0.93 21.64 17.65
N PHE A 214 0.25 20.64 17.09
CA PHE A 214 0.85 19.74 16.08
C PHE A 214 1.27 20.50 14.81
N GLY A 215 0.45 21.42 14.33
CA GLY A 215 0.75 22.23 13.13
C GLY A 215 1.97 23.13 13.33
N ALA A 216 2.15 23.68 14.54
CA ALA A 216 3.32 24.47 14.90
C ALA A 216 4.60 23.62 14.85
N ILE A 217 4.58 22.42 15.44
CA ILE A 217 5.72 21.48 15.40
C ILE A 217 6.00 21.01 13.95
N ALA A 218 4.97 20.63 13.20
CA ALA A 218 5.11 20.16 11.83
C ALA A 218 5.70 21.24 10.90
N SER A 219 5.45 22.52 11.20
CA SER A 219 6.05 23.64 10.44
C SER A 219 7.54 23.80 10.66
N LEU A 220 8.08 23.34 11.81
CA LEU A 220 9.50 23.40 12.17
C LEU A 220 10.29 22.21 11.61
N VAL A 221 9.63 21.08 11.39
CA VAL A 221 10.26 19.87 10.85
C VAL A 221 10.36 19.98 9.35
N LYS A 222 11.56 20.21 8.81
CA LYS A 222 11.86 19.96 7.39
C LYS A 222 11.56 18.47 7.14
N LYS A 223 10.53 18.18 6.36
CA LYS A 223 10.21 16.81 5.96
C LYS A 223 11.39 16.25 5.18
N ASN A 224 12.28 15.53 5.84
CA ASN A 224 13.17 14.61 5.14
C ASN A 224 12.27 13.54 4.54
N GLU A 225 11.98 13.63 3.26
CA GLU A 225 11.30 12.58 2.53
C GLU A 225 12.11 11.30 2.72
N LEU A 226 11.53 10.32 3.38
CA LEU A 226 12.13 8.99 3.53
C LEU A 226 12.27 8.40 2.13
N VAL A 227 13.47 8.47 1.57
CA VAL A 227 13.79 7.95 0.24
C VAL A 227 13.49 6.45 0.22
N SER A 228 12.74 6.01 -0.79
CA SER A 228 12.40 4.59 -1.00
C SER A 228 13.68 3.75 -1.13
N PRO A 229 13.73 2.51 -0.57
CA PRO A 229 14.87 1.61 -0.74
C PRO A 229 15.22 1.36 -2.22
N ILE A 230 14.21 1.24 -3.10
CA ILE A 230 14.47 1.08 -4.54
C ILE A 230 15.12 2.33 -5.13
N GLN A 231 14.69 3.50 -4.70
CA GLN A 231 15.29 4.75 -5.14
C GLN A 231 16.76 4.83 -4.70
N LYS A 232 17.11 4.44 -3.47
CA LYS A 232 18.51 4.35 -3.02
C LYS A 232 19.31 3.36 -3.86
N LYS A 233 18.75 2.19 -4.21
CA LYS A 233 19.41 1.21 -5.09
C LYS A 233 19.64 1.77 -6.48
N ILE A 234 18.69 2.53 -7.01
CA ILE A 234 18.79 3.19 -8.32
C ILE A 234 19.84 4.30 -8.27
N ASP A 235 19.81 5.16 -7.26
CA ASP A 235 20.79 6.24 -7.08
C ASP A 235 22.22 5.67 -6.98
N ASN A 236 22.40 4.58 -6.25
CA ASN A 236 23.67 3.86 -6.19
C ASN A 236 24.09 3.26 -7.54
N LEU A 237 23.13 2.73 -8.31
CA LEU A 237 23.39 2.21 -9.66
C LEU A 237 23.80 3.37 -10.59
N LEU A 238 23.06 4.48 -10.59
CA LEU A 238 23.37 5.68 -11.38
C LEU A 238 24.73 6.25 -11.02
N SER A 239 25.08 6.35 -9.74
CA SER A 239 26.40 6.80 -9.31
C SER A 239 27.52 5.93 -9.86
N LYS A 240 27.36 4.59 -9.88
CA LYS A 240 28.32 3.67 -10.49
C LYS A 240 28.42 3.86 -12.01
N ILE A 241 27.29 4.05 -12.68
CA ILE A 241 27.25 4.31 -14.12
C ILE A 241 27.97 5.61 -14.42
N ILE A 242 27.69 6.70 -13.72
CA ILE A 242 28.37 8.00 -13.89
C ILE A 242 29.88 7.84 -13.70
N THR A 243 30.32 7.08 -12.68
CA THR A 243 31.75 6.82 -12.46
C THR A 243 32.40 6.10 -13.64
N VAL A 244 31.74 5.05 -14.18
CA VAL A 244 32.21 4.30 -15.34
C VAL A 244 32.26 5.21 -16.58
N VAL A 245 31.19 5.98 -16.84
CA VAL A 245 31.10 6.91 -17.97
C VAL A 245 32.23 7.95 -17.91
N LEU A 246 32.49 8.53 -16.74
CA LEU A 246 33.57 9.50 -16.55
C LEU A 246 34.94 8.89 -16.83
N ALA A 247 35.19 7.65 -16.30
CA ALA A 247 36.45 6.96 -16.58
C ALA A 247 36.63 6.66 -18.07
N VAL A 248 35.58 6.21 -18.74
CA VAL A 248 35.57 5.93 -20.18
C VAL A 248 35.75 7.22 -20.98
N SER A 249 35.13 8.32 -20.58
CA SER A 249 35.27 9.63 -21.22
C SER A 249 36.70 10.15 -21.16
N ILE A 250 37.37 9.98 -20.01
CA ILE A 250 38.80 10.37 -19.86
C ILE A 250 39.68 9.53 -20.79
N VAL A 251 39.44 8.20 -20.85
CA VAL A 251 40.21 7.31 -21.74
C VAL A 251 39.96 7.67 -23.21
N ALA A 252 38.68 7.90 -23.58
CA ALA A 252 38.32 8.31 -24.95
C ALA A 252 38.93 9.63 -25.33
N PHE A 253 39.00 10.61 -24.42
CA PHE A 253 39.68 11.89 -24.66
C PHE A 253 41.18 11.71 -24.94
N GLY A 254 41.87 10.96 -24.09
CA GLY A 254 43.27 10.64 -24.29
C GLY A 254 43.53 9.92 -25.61
N LEU A 255 42.67 8.95 -25.95
CA LEU A 255 42.77 8.20 -27.21
C LEU A 255 42.54 9.11 -28.44
N ALA A 256 41.58 10.03 -28.36
CA ALA A 256 41.30 11.01 -29.43
C ALA A 256 42.51 11.90 -29.70
N LEU A 257 43.16 12.41 -28.64
CA LEU A 257 44.40 13.22 -28.78
C LEU A 257 45.56 12.41 -29.36
N VAL A 258 45.75 11.16 -28.95
CA VAL A 258 46.79 10.25 -29.48
C VAL A 258 46.56 9.99 -31.00
N ARG A 259 45.28 9.99 -31.42
CA ARG A 259 44.89 9.84 -32.82
C ARG A 259 45.07 11.12 -33.67
N GLY A 260 45.51 12.21 -33.05
CA GLY A 260 45.76 13.50 -33.73
C GLY A 260 44.50 14.36 -33.94
N MET A 261 43.42 14.06 -33.23
CA MET A 261 42.27 14.96 -33.19
C MET A 261 42.63 16.26 -32.45
N ASP A 262 42.15 17.38 -32.97
CA ASP A 262 42.27 18.65 -32.27
C ASP A 262 41.50 18.57 -30.90
N ILE A 263 41.98 19.33 -29.93
CA ILE A 263 41.42 19.34 -28.56
C ILE A 263 39.91 19.57 -28.59
N ILE A 264 39.44 20.41 -29.49
CA ILE A 264 38.05 20.77 -29.64
C ILE A 264 37.24 19.60 -30.19
N GLU A 265 37.73 18.98 -31.25
CA GLU A 265 37.12 17.82 -31.87
C GLU A 265 37.05 16.64 -30.88
N ALA A 266 38.15 16.43 -30.15
CA ALA A 266 38.21 15.43 -29.08
C ALA A 266 37.21 15.74 -27.96
N THR A 267 37.04 17.01 -27.59
CA THR A 267 36.05 17.41 -26.57
C THR A 267 34.64 17.17 -27.04
N ARG A 268 34.26 17.53 -28.27
CA ARG A 268 32.93 17.26 -28.86
C ARG A 268 32.63 15.78 -28.90
N PHE A 269 33.61 14.98 -29.30
CA PHE A 269 33.46 13.52 -29.34
C PHE A 269 33.22 12.93 -27.97
N VAL A 270 33.97 13.35 -26.94
CA VAL A 270 33.79 12.88 -25.56
C VAL A 270 32.46 13.37 -24.97
N LEU A 271 32.03 14.59 -25.29
CA LEU A 271 30.71 15.07 -24.91
C LEU A 271 29.60 14.19 -25.51
N ALA A 272 29.73 13.82 -26.80
CA ALA A 272 28.77 12.92 -27.44
C ALA A 272 28.69 11.56 -26.73
N ILE A 273 29.83 10.94 -26.39
CA ILE A 273 29.89 9.68 -25.62
C ILE A 273 29.25 9.86 -24.25
N THR A 274 29.57 10.94 -23.53
CA THR A 274 29.03 11.20 -22.19
C THR A 274 27.51 11.33 -22.23
N VAL A 275 27.00 12.05 -23.21
CA VAL A 275 25.55 12.21 -23.43
C VAL A 275 24.88 10.88 -23.75
N SER A 276 25.48 10.06 -24.62
CA SER A 276 24.87 8.76 -25.00
C SER A 276 24.79 7.78 -23.85
N ALA A 277 25.67 7.91 -22.87
CA ALA A 277 25.79 6.94 -21.77
C ALA A 277 24.84 7.19 -20.59
N ILE A 278 24.25 8.37 -20.46
CA ILE A 278 23.42 8.75 -19.30
C ILE A 278 21.93 8.59 -19.63
N PRO A 279 21.21 7.72 -18.92
CA PRO A 279 19.78 7.50 -19.15
C PRO A 279 18.94 8.64 -18.52
N GLU A 280 18.68 9.71 -19.26
CA GLU A 280 17.96 10.90 -18.77
C GLU A 280 16.53 10.66 -18.34
N SER A 281 15.82 9.82 -19.08
CA SER A 281 14.40 9.52 -18.84
C SER A 281 14.16 8.68 -17.59
N LEU A 282 15.20 8.10 -16.98
CA LEU A 282 15.10 7.10 -15.92
C LEU A 282 14.39 7.58 -14.64
N PRO A 283 14.75 8.70 -13.98
CA PRO A 283 14.11 9.11 -12.73
C PRO A 283 12.62 9.41 -12.91
N VAL A 284 12.28 10.06 -14.01
CA VAL A 284 10.89 10.41 -14.33
C VAL A 284 10.08 9.16 -14.65
N ALA A 285 10.62 8.25 -15.45
CA ALA A 285 9.96 7.00 -15.81
C ALA A 285 9.66 6.15 -14.57
N ILE A 286 10.59 6.06 -13.62
CA ILE A 286 10.36 5.34 -12.35
C ILE A 286 9.20 5.95 -11.58
N SER A 287 9.16 7.27 -11.45
CA SER A 287 8.08 7.98 -10.75
C SER A 287 6.73 7.70 -11.42
N VAL A 288 6.66 7.75 -12.75
CA VAL A 288 5.45 7.43 -13.52
C VAL A 288 5.01 5.98 -13.28
N ILE A 289 5.94 5.02 -13.33
CA ILE A 289 5.65 3.59 -13.12
C ILE A 289 5.11 3.33 -11.72
N LEU A 290 5.70 3.95 -10.69
CA LEU A 290 5.24 3.82 -9.31
C LEU A 290 3.83 4.40 -9.13
N VAL A 291 3.56 5.58 -9.67
CA VAL A 291 2.24 6.24 -9.59
C VAL A 291 1.16 5.43 -10.32
N LEU A 292 1.46 4.94 -11.53
CA LEU A 292 0.53 4.08 -12.27
C LEU A 292 0.34 2.73 -11.57
N GLY A 293 1.38 2.23 -10.91
CA GLY A 293 1.31 1.06 -10.03
C GLY A 293 0.37 1.27 -8.85
N MET A 294 0.48 2.40 -8.14
CA MET A 294 -0.47 2.77 -7.06
C MET A 294 -1.91 2.82 -7.58
N ARG A 295 -2.12 3.40 -8.76
CA ARG A 295 -3.45 3.46 -9.37
C ARG A 295 -4.01 2.06 -9.66
N ARG A 296 -3.18 1.12 -10.16
CA ARG A 296 -3.59 -0.27 -10.39
C ARG A 296 -3.91 -1.00 -9.09
N MET A 297 -3.11 -0.79 -8.03
CA MET A 297 -3.39 -1.33 -6.69
C MET A 297 -4.70 -0.78 -6.13
N ALA A 298 -4.93 0.54 -6.23
CA ALA A 298 -6.18 1.17 -5.79
C ALA A 298 -7.41 0.68 -6.56
N ALA A 299 -7.28 0.39 -7.86
CA ALA A 299 -8.33 -0.23 -8.66
C ALA A 299 -8.68 -1.66 -8.17
N LYS A 300 -7.71 -2.35 -7.56
CA LYS A 300 -7.88 -3.65 -6.90
C LYS A 300 -8.19 -3.53 -5.40
N LYS A 301 -8.67 -2.38 -4.95
CA LYS A 301 -9.07 -2.11 -3.57
C LYS A 301 -7.92 -2.02 -2.55
N ALA A 302 -6.66 -2.03 -2.97
CA ALA A 302 -5.49 -1.78 -2.13
C ALA A 302 -5.04 -0.32 -2.29
N LEU A 303 -5.41 0.54 -1.34
CA LEU A 303 -5.05 1.96 -1.35
C LEU A 303 -3.69 2.15 -0.67
N VAL A 304 -2.67 2.41 -1.47
CA VAL A 304 -1.29 2.61 -1.00
C VAL A 304 -1.13 4.05 -0.52
N GLN A 305 -0.59 4.25 0.68
CA GLN A 305 -0.35 5.56 1.28
C GLN A 305 1.05 6.11 0.99
N THR A 306 2.05 5.24 0.84
CA THR A 306 3.43 5.63 0.57
C THR A 306 4.02 4.85 -0.61
N MET A 307 4.88 5.50 -1.42
CA MET A 307 5.54 4.81 -2.54
C MET A 307 6.45 3.68 -2.09
N ARG A 308 7.06 3.80 -0.90
CA ARG A 308 7.90 2.78 -0.30
C ARG A 308 7.16 1.45 -0.12
N SER A 309 5.89 1.51 0.24
CA SER A 309 5.08 0.32 0.54
C SER A 309 4.85 -0.57 -0.68
N ILE A 310 4.92 -0.01 -1.90
CA ILE A 310 4.81 -0.77 -3.16
C ILE A 310 5.97 -1.76 -3.31
N GLU A 311 7.17 -1.29 -3.02
CA GLU A 311 8.36 -2.13 -3.08
C GLU A 311 8.32 -3.19 -1.98
N THR A 312 8.05 -2.75 -0.77
CA THR A 312 8.10 -3.62 0.41
C THR A 312 7.04 -4.71 0.34
N ILE A 313 5.82 -4.41 -0.14
CA ILE A 313 4.74 -5.42 -0.29
C ILE A 313 5.13 -6.50 -1.31
N GLY A 314 5.84 -6.13 -2.40
CA GLY A 314 6.35 -7.09 -3.39
C GLY A 314 7.42 -8.04 -2.85
N ALA A 315 8.17 -7.59 -1.83
CA ALA A 315 9.25 -8.33 -1.18
C ALA A 315 8.81 -9.10 0.08
N VAL A 316 7.54 -9.01 0.49
CA VAL A 316 7.01 -9.68 1.69
C VAL A 316 7.27 -11.19 1.64
N THR A 317 7.82 -11.72 2.75
CA THR A 317 8.09 -13.15 2.96
C THR A 317 7.16 -13.77 4.00
N THR A 318 6.58 -12.97 4.90
CA THR A 318 5.61 -13.45 5.89
C THR A 318 4.47 -12.43 6.08
N ILE A 319 3.25 -12.93 6.20
CA ILE A 319 2.07 -12.14 6.55
C ILE A 319 1.60 -12.62 7.92
N ALA A 320 1.59 -11.72 8.90
CA ALA A 320 0.93 -11.89 10.17
C ALA A 320 -0.48 -11.30 10.04
N THR A 321 -1.50 -12.14 10.04
CA THR A 321 -2.87 -11.71 9.80
C THR A 321 -3.73 -11.89 11.04
N ASP A 322 -4.53 -10.88 11.37
CA ASP A 322 -5.62 -11.07 12.30
C ASP A 322 -6.68 -12.00 11.69
N LYS A 323 -7.37 -12.74 12.51
CA LYS A 323 -8.49 -13.60 12.09
C LYS A 323 -9.71 -12.77 11.73
N THR A 324 -10.14 -11.95 12.71
CA THR A 324 -11.43 -11.24 12.69
C THR A 324 -11.41 -10.10 11.66
N GLY A 325 -12.47 -9.98 10.87
CA GLY A 325 -12.57 -8.91 9.86
C GLY A 325 -11.69 -9.12 8.62
N THR A 326 -10.62 -9.94 8.69
CA THR A 326 -9.69 -10.19 7.58
C THR A 326 -9.93 -11.54 6.90
N LEU A 327 -9.79 -12.63 7.65
CA LEU A 327 -10.05 -14.00 7.18
C LEU A 327 -11.53 -14.37 7.29
N THR A 328 -12.23 -13.67 8.16
CA THR A 328 -13.67 -13.78 8.42
C THR A 328 -14.37 -12.45 8.12
N TYR A 329 -15.69 -12.47 8.07
CA TYR A 329 -16.50 -11.27 7.81
C TYR A 329 -16.68 -10.35 9.02
N ASN A 330 -16.25 -10.75 10.21
CA ASN A 330 -16.60 -10.13 11.49
C ASN A 330 -18.13 -10.04 11.70
N HIS A 331 -18.84 -11.01 11.18
CA HIS A 331 -20.28 -11.15 11.32
C HIS A 331 -20.60 -12.51 11.93
N LEU A 332 -21.00 -12.49 13.19
CA LEU A 332 -21.44 -13.66 13.88
C LEU A 332 -22.77 -14.15 13.28
N ARG A 333 -22.90 -15.47 13.13
CA ARG A 333 -24.13 -16.14 12.68
C ARG A 333 -24.42 -17.35 13.54
N VAL A 334 -25.70 -17.60 13.78
CA VAL A 334 -26.15 -18.89 14.30
C VAL A 334 -26.08 -19.92 13.17
N GLU A 335 -25.15 -20.87 13.29
CA GLU A 335 -24.90 -21.90 12.28
C GLU A 335 -25.66 -23.20 12.58
N LYS A 336 -25.78 -23.53 13.86
CA LYS A 336 -26.50 -24.71 14.32
C LYS A 336 -27.28 -24.40 15.60
N THR A 337 -28.38 -25.11 15.78
CA THR A 337 -29.18 -25.13 17.01
C THR A 337 -29.39 -26.55 17.45
N TRP A 338 -29.54 -26.76 18.75
CA TRP A 338 -29.88 -28.03 19.32
C TRP A 338 -30.73 -27.82 20.57
N SER A 339 -31.74 -28.65 20.72
CA SER A 339 -32.58 -28.78 21.91
C SER A 339 -33.01 -30.22 22.05
N MET A 340 -33.42 -30.63 23.27
CA MET A 340 -33.93 -31.99 23.55
C MET A 340 -35.28 -32.22 22.91
N ASP A 341 -36.23 -31.29 23.18
CA ASP A 341 -37.63 -31.49 22.84
C ASP A 341 -38.25 -30.40 21.94
N LEU A 342 -37.50 -29.36 21.64
CA LEU A 342 -37.99 -28.20 20.88
C LEU A 342 -37.52 -28.22 19.43
N ASP A 343 -38.40 -27.87 18.53
CA ASP A 343 -38.04 -27.62 17.12
C ASP A 343 -37.27 -26.32 16.95
N GLU A 344 -36.64 -26.14 15.81
CA GLU A 344 -35.78 -24.98 15.53
C GLU A 344 -36.55 -23.66 15.66
N LYS A 345 -37.82 -23.61 15.30
CA LYS A 345 -38.66 -22.41 15.43
C LYS A 345 -38.92 -22.05 16.88
N SER A 346 -39.18 -23.03 17.74
CA SER A 346 -39.38 -22.83 19.19
C SER A 346 -38.09 -22.34 19.85
N VAL A 347 -36.94 -22.92 19.50
CA VAL A 347 -35.61 -22.43 19.92
C VAL A 347 -35.41 -20.97 19.49
N ALA A 348 -35.71 -20.65 18.24
CA ALA A 348 -35.60 -19.32 17.73
C ALA A 348 -36.58 -18.32 18.41
N LEU A 349 -37.77 -18.76 18.79
CA LEU A 349 -38.73 -17.93 19.52
C LEU A 349 -38.24 -17.63 20.95
N ILE A 350 -37.68 -18.60 21.64
CA ILE A 350 -37.07 -18.40 22.96
C ILE A 350 -35.89 -17.43 22.82
N ALA A 351 -34.99 -17.64 21.86
CA ALA A 351 -33.87 -16.73 21.56
C ALA A 351 -34.37 -15.31 21.28
N ALA A 352 -35.46 -15.16 20.51
CA ALA A 352 -36.07 -13.85 20.22
C ALA A 352 -36.51 -13.11 21.47
N LYS A 353 -37.04 -13.84 22.45
CA LYS A 353 -37.53 -13.25 23.70
C LYS A 353 -36.42 -12.92 24.71
N THR A 354 -35.16 -13.34 24.47
CA THR A 354 -34.02 -12.95 25.32
C THR A 354 -33.51 -11.54 24.96
N ILE A 355 -33.92 -10.97 23.86
CA ILE A 355 -33.50 -9.63 23.40
C ILE A 355 -34.65 -8.63 23.48
N SER A 356 -34.34 -7.34 23.57
CA SER A 356 -35.36 -6.29 23.59
C SER A 356 -35.71 -5.85 22.15
N PRO A 357 -36.92 -6.12 21.65
CA PRO A 357 -37.35 -5.66 20.34
C PRO A 357 -37.53 -4.13 20.34
N GLY A 358 -36.86 -3.40 19.45
CA GLY A 358 -37.14 -1.97 19.21
C GLY A 358 -36.03 -0.99 19.40
N LYS A 359 -34.81 -1.36 19.76
CA LYS A 359 -33.65 -0.48 19.58
C LYS A 359 -33.08 -0.69 18.17
N GLN A 360 -33.20 0.34 17.32
CA GLN A 360 -32.63 0.35 15.97
C GLN A 360 -31.10 0.20 15.95
N ASN A 361 -30.43 0.37 17.10
CA ASN A 361 -29.00 0.13 17.31
C ASN A 361 -28.81 -0.85 18.49
N LEU A 362 -28.85 -2.15 18.20
CA LEU A 362 -28.36 -3.16 19.16
C LEU A 362 -26.84 -3.01 19.23
N SER A 363 -26.33 -2.53 20.36
CA SER A 363 -24.89 -2.30 20.56
C SER A 363 -24.11 -3.61 20.77
N ASP A 364 -24.77 -4.68 21.23
CA ASP A 364 -24.14 -6.00 21.47
C ASP A 364 -24.14 -6.83 20.17
N PRO A 365 -22.97 -7.29 19.69
CA PRO A 365 -22.86 -8.13 18.49
C PRO A 365 -23.62 -9.46 18.59
N LEU A 366 -23.77 -10.01 19.80
CA LEU A 366 -24.54 -11.23 20.03
C LEU A 366 -26.03 -10.99 19.84
N ASP A 367 -26.54 -9.87 20.34
CA ASP A 367 -27.94 -9.47 20.16
C ASP A 367 -28.26 -9.19 18.69
N GLN A 368 -27.34 -8.55 17.95
CA GLN A 368 -27.46 -8.38 16.50
C GLN A 368 -27.51 -9.72 15.78
N THR A 369 -26.68 -10.67 16.19
CA THR A 369 -26.64 -12.03 15.61
C THR A 369 -27.95 -12.75 15.80
N LEU A 370 -28.49 -12.72 17.00
CA LEU A 370 -29.77 -13.31 17.32
C LEU A 370 -30.93 -12.62 16.58
N HIS A 371 -30.90 -11.30 16.50
CA HIS A 371 -31.90 -10.54 15.73
C HIS A 371 -31.91 -10.95 14.25
N ASN A 372 -30.74 -11.09 13.63
CA ASN A 372 -30.61 -11.53 12.23
C ASN A 372 -31.09 -12.98 12.04
N TYR A 373 -30.79 -13.86 13.00
CA TYR A 373 -31.25 -15.23 12.99
C TYR A 373 -32.78 -15.31 13.06
N ILE A 374 -33.38 -14.56 13.98
CA ILE A 374 -34.83 -14.48 14.18
C ILE A 374 -35.54 -13.96 12.92
N LYS A 375 -35.01 -12.91 12.30
CA LYS A 375 -35.52 -12.35 11.05
C LYS A 375 -35.51 -13.39 9.93
N LYS A 376 -34.48 -14.22 9.85
CA LYS A 376 -34.35 -15.30 8.85
C LYS A 376 -35.42 -16.40 9.08
N GLN A 377 -35.81 -16.64 10.33
CA GLN A 377 -36.87 -17.61 10.69
C GLN A 377 -38.29 -17.01 10.57
N ASN A 378 -38.45 -15.79 10.08
CA ASN A 378 -39.72 -15.06 9.91
C ASN A 378 -40.51 -14.92 11.24
N ILE A 379 -39.81 -14.81 12.38
CA ILE A 379 -40.42 -14.64 13.70
C ILE A 379 -40.58 -13.13 13.97
N SER A 380 -41.81 -12.70 14.26
CA SER A 380 -42.11 -11.30 14.65
C SER A 380 -42.71 -11.28 16.05
N LEU A 381 -42.10 -10.54 16.95
CA LEU A 381 -42.61 -10.31 18.28
C LEU A 381 -43.54 -9.08 18.26
N LYS A 382 -44.83 -9.30 18.61
CA LYS A 382 -45.84 -8.22 18.61
C LYS A 382 -45.77 -7.33 19.87
N ASN A 383 -45.23 -7.84 20.99
CA ASN A 383 -45.18 -7.16 22.28
C ASN A 383 -43.73 -6.75 22.62
N LYS A 384 -43.58 -5.80 23.54
CA LYS A 384 -42.31 -5.43 24.14
C LYS A 384 -42.10 -6.12 25.49
N PRO A 385 -40.84 -6.41 25.91
CA PRO A 385 -40.59 -6.92 27.24
C PRO A 385 -40.95 -5.89 28.32
N ALA A 386 -41.35 -6.38 29.50
CA ALA A 386 -41.62 -5.55 30.67
C ALA A 386 -40.32 -4.96 31.22
N ASN A 387 -39.23 -5.74 31.19
CA ASN A 387 -37.89 -5.28 31.59
C ASN A 387 -36.82 -6.03 30.77
N SER A 388 -35.60 -5.43 30.66
CA SER A 388 -34.43 -6.02 29.99
C SER A 388 -33.23 -5.94 30.90
N PHE A 389 -32.48 -7.03 31.00
CA PHE A 389 -31.35 -7.18 31.91
C PHE A 389 -30.06 -7.29 31.11
N ALA A 390 -29.10 -6.41 31.40
CA ALA A 390 -27.76 -6.47 30.86
C ALA A 390 -27.02 -7.74 31.31
N PHE A 391 -25.87 -8.03 30.69
CA PHE A 391 -25.08 -9.19 31.08
C PHE A 391 -24.54 -9.04 32.51
N SER A 392 -24.88 -10.00 33.38
CA SER A 392 -24.33 -10.17 34.70
C SER A 392 -23.08 -11.06 34.60
N GLN A 393 -21.96 -10.58 35.15
CA GLN A 393 -20.70 -11.36 35.15
C GLN A 393 -20.80 -12.56 36.13
N ASP A 394 -21.45 -12.39 37.27
CA ASP A 394 -21.57 -13.43 38.32
C ASP A 394 -22.45 -14.57 37.86
N LEU A 395 -23.56 -14.26 37.19
CA LEU A 395 -24.50 -15.27 36.65
C LEU A 395 -24.13 -15.74 35.25
N ALA A 396 -23.22 -15.05 34.57
CA ALA A 396 -22.81 -15.28 33.17
C ALA A 396 -23.99 -15.34 32.20
N MET A 397 -25.04 -14.54 32.42
CA MET A 397 -26.24 -14.50 31.61
C MET A 397 -26.84 -13.09 31.49
N SER A 398 -27.67 -12.91 30.46
CA SER A 398 -28.49 -11.71 30.22
C SER A 398 -29.88 -12.15 29.78
N GLY A 399 -30.86 -11.26 29.76
CA GLY A 399 -32.19 -11.64 29.33
C GLY A 399 -33.25 -10.55 29.36
N ALA A 400 -34.51 -10.96 29.20
CA ALA A 400 -35.64 -10.05 29.21
C ALA A 400 -36.88 -10.68 29.87
N LEU A 401 -37.61 -9.84 30.58
CA LEU A 401 -38.85 -10.24 31.31
C LEU A 401 -40.06 -9.86 30.47
N TRP A 402 -40.96 -10.79 30.27
CA TRP A 402 -42.17 -10.62 29.50
C TRP A 402 -43.41 -10.82 30.34
N HIS A 403 -44.47 -10.03 30.09
CA HIS A 403 -45.77 -10.20 30.69
C HIS A 403 -46.55 -11.32 29.99
N ASN A 404 -47.10 -12.25 30.72
CA ASN A 404 -47.80 -13.43 30.20
C ASN A 404 -49.12 -13.65 30.97
N GLY A 405 -50.21 -12.96 30.59
CA GLY A 405 -51.56 -13.23 31.11
C GLY A 405 -51.71 -13.16 32.65
N GLY A 406 -51.07 -12.17 33.30
CA GLY A 406 -51.12 -12.02 34.76
C GLY A 406 -49.95 -12.61 35.53
N THR A 407 -49.02 -13.27 34.84
CA THR A 407 -47.74 -13.76 35.34
C THR A 407 -46.62 -13.18 34.52
N TYR A 408 -45.36 -13.43 34.90
CA TYR A 408 -44.19 -12.98 34.18
C TYR A 408 -43.36 -14.18 33.70
N LYS A 409 -42.76 -14.08 32.54
CA LYS A 409 -41.82 -15.06 32.04
C LYS A 409 -40.51 -14.42 31.70
N LEU A 410 -39.45 -14.86 32.39
CA LEU A 410 -38.08 -14.45 32.14
C LEU A 410 -37.49 -15.36 31.05
N TYR A 411 -36.85 -14.76 30.03
CA TYR A 411 -36.05 -15.47 29.03
C TYR A 411 -34.60 -15.01 29.16
N VAL A 412 -33.70 -16.00 29.29
CA VAL A 412 -32.26 -15.75 29.46
C VAL A 412 -31.43 -16.43 28.40
N LYS A 413 -30.28 -15.81 28.09
CA LYS A 413 -29.20 -16.38 27.31
C LYS A 413 -27.89 -16.20 28.05
N GLY A 414 -26.97 -17.16 27.94
CA GLY A 414 -25.71 -17.07 28.69
C GLY A 414 -24.76 -18.23 28.42
N ALA A 415 -23.77 -18.36 29.30
CA ALA A 415 -22.80 -19.43 29.26
C ALA A 415 -23.49 -20.78 29.44
N PRO A 416 -23.24 -21.75 28.55
CA PRO A 416 -23.93 -23.05 28.61
C PRO A 416 -23.73 -23.75 29.96
N GLU A 417 -22.55 -23.69 30.54
CA GLU A 417 -22.21 -24.34 31.79
C GLU A 417 -23.07 -23.81 32.94
N HIS A 418 -23.27 -22.50 33.01
CA HIS A 418 -24.09 -21.85 34.03
C HIS A 418 -25.56 -22.14 33.82
N ILE A 419 -26.07 -22.00 32.58
CA ILE A 419 -27.49 -22.25 32.29
C ILE A 419 -27.85 -23.72 32.55
N LEU A 420 -26.99 -24.68 32.18
CA LEU A 420 -27.20 -26.09 32.44
C LEU A 420 -27.23 -26.38 33.98
N GLN A 421 -26.35 -25.76 34.74
CA GLN A 421 -26.30 -25.93 36.22
C GLN A 421 -27.57 -25.42 36.91
N TYR A 422 -28.15 -24.33 36.41
CA TYR A 422 -29.37 -23.73 36.97
C TYR A 422 -30.68 -24.31 36.38
N SER A 423 -30.58 -25.22 35.38
CA SER A 423 -31.74 -25.76 34.69
C SER A 423 -32.33 -26.98 35.41
N HIS A 424 -33.62 -27.21 35.17
CA HIS A 424 -34.34 -28.39 35.65
C HIS A 424 -34.09 -29.56 34.67
N LEU A 425 -32.90 -30.17 34.76
CA LEU A 425 -32.49 -31.30 33.93
C LEU A 425 -32.02 -32.45 34.82
N ASN A 426 -32.29 -33.68 34.39
CA ASN A 426 -31.75 -34.87 35.02
C ASN A 426 -30.31 -35.14 34.59
N LYS A 427 -29.60 -36.08 35.22
CA LYS A 427 -28.20 -36.37 34.94
C LYS A 427 -27.95 -36.80 33.48
N SER A 428 -28.85 -37.62 32.92
CA SER A 428 -28.73 -38.09 31.54
C SER A 428 -28.89 -36.94 30.53
N GLU A 429 -29.83 -36.04 30.79
CA GLU A 429 -30.06 -34.82 29.93
C GLU A 429 -28.88 -33.86 30.00
N ILE A 430 -28.27 -33.66 31.17
CA ILE A 430 -27.07 -32.84 31.33
C ILE A 430 -25.89 -33.47 30.56
N GLU A 431 -25.74 -34.81 30.66
CA GLU A 431 -24.67 -35.50 29.91
C GLU A 431 -24.85 -35.39 28.39
N GLU A 432 -26.09 -35.47 27.89
CA GLU A 432 -26.41 -35.34 26.48
C GLU A 432 -26.13 -33.91 26.01
N ALA A 433 -26.60 -32.89 26.72
CA ALA A 433 -26.34 -31.49 26.43
C ALA A 433 -24.83 -31.18 26.45
N THR A 434 -24.09 -31.75 27.41
CA THR A 434 -22.64 -31.59 27.53
C THR A 434 -21.89 -32.23 26.36
N LYS A 435 -22.34 -33.41 25.89
CA LYS A 435 -21.77 -34.04 24.68
C LYS A 435 -21.96 -33.18 23.44
N VAL A 436 -23.16 -32.60 23.24
CA VAL A 436 -23.44 -31.72 22.13
C VAL A 436 -22.63 -30.41 22.23
N LEU A 437 -22.57 -29.84 23.45
CA LEU A 437 -21.74 -28.67 23.73
C LEU A 437 -20.28 -28.93 23.38
N ALA A 438 -19.72 -30.05 23.81
CA ALA A 438 -18.35 -30.44 23.47
C ALA A 438 -18.17 -30.58 21.95
N SER A 439 -19.10 -31.25 21.26
CA SER A 439 -19.07 -31.39 19.82
C SER A 439 -19.13 -30.04 19.09
N PHE A 440 -19.96 -29.11 19.54
CA PHE A 440 -20.01 -27.76 18.96
C PHE A 440 -18.71 -26.98 19.21
N THR A 441 -18.19 -27.06 20.43
CA THR A 441 -16.93 -26.38 20.81
C THR A 441 -15.73 -26.95 20.05
N GLU A 442 -15.63 -28.28 19.91
CA GLU A 442 -14.59 -28.95 19.10
C GLU A 442 -14.66 -28.59 17.61
N ASN A 443 -15.85 -28.28 17.11
CA ASN A 443 -16.06 -27.76 15.77
C ASN A 443 -15.86 -26.23 15.65
N GLY A 444 -15.30 -25.59 16.69
CA GLY A 444 -14.90 -24.17 16.67
C GLY A 444 -16.05 -23.18 16.81
N TYR A 445 -17.23 -23.62 17.21
CA TYR A 445 -18.37 -22.74 17.47
C TYR A 445 -18.26 -22.09 18.86
N ARG A 446 -18.64 -20.83 18.93
CA ARG A 446 -19.00 -20.21 20.22
C ARG A 446 -20.43 -20.64 20.54
N VAL A 447 -20.62 -21.29 21.68
CA VAL A 447 -21.92 -21.81 22.07
C VAL A 447 -22.53 -20.93 23.17
N ILE A 448 -23.80 -20.60 23.01
CA ILE A 448 -24.61 -19.99 24.06
C ILE A 448 -25.80 -20.90 24.33
N ALA A 449 -26.23 -20.94 25.58
CA ALA A 449 -27.49 -21.60 25.97
C ALA A 449 -28.60 -20.55 26.13
N ILE A 450 -29.83 -21.00 25.90
CA ILE A 450 -31.04 -20.22 26.16
C ILE A 450 -31.95 -21.00 27.12
N ALA A 451 -32.66 -20.26 27.96
CA ALA A 451 -33.61 -20.85 28.91
C ALA A 451 -34.73 -19.86 29.25
N SER A 452 -35.76 -20.38 29.94
CA SER A 452 -36.86 -19.54 30.44
C SER A 452 -37.21 -19.88 31.88
N LEU A 453 -37.89 -18.97 32.58
CA LEU A 453 -38.36 -19.14 33.96
C LEU A 453 -39.69 -18.43 34.12
N ASP A 454 -40.69 -19.16 34.67
CA ASP A 454 -41.98 -18.59 35.02
C ASP A 454 -41.90 -17.92 36.40
N LEU A 455 -42.30 -16.67 36.51
CA LEU A 455 -42.27 -15.87 37.73
C LEU A 455 -43.67 -15.34 38.09
N LYS A 456 -44.01 -15.36 39.36
CA LYS A 456 -45.28 -14.80 39.87
C LYS A 456 -45.22 -13.27 39.96
N ASN A 457 -44.07 -12.74 40.36
CA ASN A 457 -43.82 -11.30 40.52
C ASN A 457 -42.73 -10.81 39.53
N PRO A 458 -42.75 -9.53 39.11
CA PRO A 458 -41.66 -8.96 38.30
C PRO A 458 -40.38 -8.86 39.14
N ILE A 459 -39.21 -8.93 38.43
CA ILE A 459 -37.87 -8.71 38.99
C ILE A 459 -37.24 -7.49 38.34
N ASN A 460 -36.37 -6.77 39.08
CA ASN A 460 -35.64 -5.61 38.60
C ASN A 460 -34.18 -5.92 38.30
N SER A 461 -33.63 -7.01 38.82
CA SER A 461 -32.29 -7.53 38.55
C SER A 461 -32.33 -9.03 38.37
N LEU A 462 -31.36 -9.61 37.65
CA LEU A 462 -31.19 -11.07 37.56
C LEU A 462 -30.78 -11.68 38.89
N ASP A 463 -30.22 -10.93 39.82
CA ASP A 463 -29.83 -11.36 41.16
C ASP A 463 -31.07 -11.62 42.07
N GLU A 464 -32.23 -11.08 41.65
CA GLU A 464 -33.50 -11.30 42.36
C GLU A 464 -34.18 -12.64 41.96
N ILE A 465 -33.56 -13.47 41.11
CA ILE A 465 -34.06 -14.80 40.77
C ILE A 465 -34.09 -15.64 42.07
N PRO A 466 -35.26 -16.19 42.45
CA PRO A 466 -35.37 -16.95 43.70
C PRO A 466 -34.40 -18.15 43.70
N ALA A 467 -33.64 -18.30 44.78
CA ALA A 467 -32.56 -19.31 44.89
C ALA A 467 -32.99 -20.76 44.60
N ASN A 468 -34.28 -21.06 44.83
CA ASN A 468 -34.87 -22.38 44.58
C ASN A 468 -35.50 -22.53 43.17
N SER A 469 -35.43 -21.50 42.33
CA SER A 469 -35.99 -21.53 40.98
C SER A 469 -35.07 -22.26 40.05
N LYS A 470 -35.62 -23.15 39.23
CA LYS A 470 -34.88 -23.84 38.18
C LYS A 470 -35.31 -23.36 36.81
N LEU A 471 -34.37 -23.05 35.95
CA LEU A 471 -34.60 -22.64 34.57
C LEU A 471 -35.15 -23.83 33.75
N ILE A 472 -36.06 -23.55 32.83
CA ILE A 472 -36.47 -24.48 31.79
C ILE A 472 -35.49 -24.30 30.63
N PHE A 473 -34.70 -25.33 30.35
CA PHE A 473 -33.71 -25.33 29.29
C PHE A 473 -34.36 -25.20 27.90
N GLY A 474 -33.93 -24.26 27.09
CA GLY A 474 -34.47 -23.99 25.77
C GLY A 474 -33.61 -24.52 24.62
N GLY A 475 -32.32 -24.72 24.86
CA GLY A 475 -31.42 -25.25 23.83
C GLY A 475 -30.06 -24.55 23.78
N LEU A 476 -29.21 -25.05 22.87
CA LEU A 476 -27.89 -24.55 22.55
C LEU A 476 -27.89 -23.89 21.16
N LEU A 477 -27.22 -22.75 21.04
CA LEU A 477 -27.02 -22.03 19.79
C LEU A 477 -25.52 -21.99 19.50
N ALA A 478 -25.12 -22.62 18.41
CA ALA A 478 -23.73 -22.60 17.92
C ALA A 478 -23.52 -21.42 16.98
N ILE A 479 -22.68 -20.53 17.37
CA ILE A 479 -22.43 -19.26 16.69
C ILE A 479 -21.00 -19.27 16.16
N ALA A 480 -20.82 -18.84 14.90
CA ALA A 480 -19.52 -18.70 14.29
C ALA A 480 -19.40 -17.38 13.50
N ASP A 481 -18.18 -16.89 13.42
CA ASP A 481 -17.80 -15.86 12.46
C ASP A 481 -17.49 -16.54 11.13
N GLN A 482 -18.19 -16.13 10.09
CA GLN A 482 -18.14 -16.78 8.79
C GLN A 482 -16.80 -16.52 8.09
N ILE A 483 -16.10 -17.61 7.71
CA ILE A 483 -14.87 -17.54 6.92
C ILE A 483 -15.19 -17.01 5.51
N ARG A 484 -14.38 -16.09 4.99
CA ARG A 484 -14.53 -15.58 3.63
C ARG A 484 -14.22 -16.69 2.61
N PRO A 485 -15.06 -16.91 1.59
CA PRO A 485 -14.88 -18.00 0.62
C PRO A 485 -13.52 -17.96 -0.09
N GLU A 486 -13.01 -16.75 -0.33
CA GLU A 486 -11.75 -16.52 -1.05
C GLU A 486 -10.51 -16.74 -0.16
N ALA A 487 -10.64 -16.72 1.16
CA ALA A 487 -9.51 -16.74 2.09
C ALA A 487 -8.62 -17.98 1.87
N LYS A 488 -9.20 -19.17 1.76
CA LYS A 488 -8.47 -20.42 1.53
C LYS A 488 -7.64 -20.38 0.24
N SER A 489 -8.22 -19.95 -0.87
CA SER A 489 -7.56 -19.88 -2.16
C SER A 489 -6.46 -18.80 -2.18
N ALA A 490 -6.68 -17.69 -1.47
CA ALA A 490 -5.73 -16.60 -1.34
C ALA A 490 -4.52 -17.01 -0.48
N ILE A 491 -4.74 -17.70 0.65
CA ILE A 491 -3.66 -18.25 1.49
C ILE A 491 -2.80 -19.21 0.69
N LYS A 492 -3.42 -20.15 -0.04
CA LYS A 492 -2.71 -21.10 -0.90
C LYS A 492 -1.89 -20.39 -1.99
N SER A 493 -2.41 -19.30 -2.54
CA SER A 493 -1.70 -18.49 -3.53
C SER A 493 -0.50 -17.74 -2.91
N ALA A 494 -0.64 -17.22 -1.69
CA ALA A 494 0.46 -16.60 -0.94
C ALA A 494 1.56 -17.63 -0.62
N GLN A 495 1.20 -18.83 -0.16
CA GLN A 495 2.13 -19.92 0.12
C GLN A 495 2.90 -20.38 -1.14
N LYS A 496 2.21 -20.51 -2.28
CA LYS A 496 2.86 -20.79 -3.57
C LYS A 496 3.82 -19.69 -3.99
N ALA A 497 3.52 -18.45 -3.62
CA ALA A 497 4.37 -17.29 -3.86
C ALA A 497 5.59 -17.22 -2.90
N GLY A 498 5.80 -18.24 -2.05
CA GLY A 498 6.88 -18.28 -1.05
C GLY A 498 6.63 -17.35 0.13
N VAL A 499 5.37 -16.98 0.38
CA VAL A 499 4.97 -16.11 1.50
C VAL A 499 4.34 -16.98 2.59
N SER A 500 4.94 -16.99 3.78
CA SER A 500 4.39 -17.66 4.96
C SER A 500 3.20 -16.88 5.51
N VAL A 501 2.06 -17.52 5.71
CA VAL A 501 0.90 -16.90 6.32
C VAL A 501 0.77 -17.40 7.76
N ARG A 502 0.68 -16.47 8.71
CA ARG A 502 0.57 -16.74 10.15
C ARG A 502 -0.66 -16.04 10.69
N MET A 503 -1.52 -16.75 11.41
CA MET A 503 -2.71 -16.18 12.04
C MET A 503 -2.38 -15.77 13.49
N ILE A 504 -2.79 -14.57 13.88
CA ILE A 504 -2.67 -14.04 15.23
C ILE A 504 -4.09 -13.70 15.71
N THR A 505 -4.55 -14.31 16.80
CA THR A 505 -5.92 -14.12 17.28
C THR A 505 -6.01 -14.15 18.80
N GLY A 506 -6.98 -13.40 19.34
CA GLY A 506 -7.38 -13.50 20.75
C GLY A 506 -8.22 -14.73 21.08
N ASP A 507 -8.63 -15.51 20.08
CA ASP A 507 -9.49 -16.69 20.27
C ASP A 507 -8.82 -17.83 21.04
N HIS A 508 -9.66 -18.75 21.52
CA HIS A 508 -9.20 -20.00 22.13
C HIS A 508 -8.41 -20.86 21.13
N PRO A 509 -7.34 -21.60 21.55
CA PRO A 509 -6.56 -22.46 20.67
C PRO A 509 -7.37 -23.43 19.82
N GLU A 510 -8.43 -24.04 20.36
CA GLU A 510 -9.28 -24.98 19.61
C GLU A 510 -10.06 -24.28 18.48
N THR A 511 -10.61 -23.11 18.73
CA THR A 511 -11.27 -22.30 17.69
C THR A 511 -10.28 -21.90 16.60
N ALA A 512 -9.09 -21.47 17.00
CA ALA A 512 -8.03 -21.09 16.09
C ALA A 512 -7.54 -22.29 15.25
N PHE A 513 -7.43 -23.48 15.85
CA PHE A 513 -7.12 -24.73 15.14
C PHE A 513 -8.15 -25.07 14.09
N PHE A 514 -9.43 -25.04 14.47
CA PHE A 514 -10.52 -25.37 13.56
C PHE A 514 -10.54 -24.45 12.33
N ILE A 515 -10.39 -23.15 12.53
CA ILE A 515 -10.32 -22.17 11.46
C ILE A 515 -9.07 -22.38 10.60
N GLY A 516 -7.91 -22.58 11.24
CA GLY A 516 -6.66 -22.83 10.55
C GLY A 516 -6.68 -24.09 9.69
N LYS A 517 -7.32 -25.17 10.17
CA LYS A 517 -7.51 -26.41 9.41
C LYS A 517 -8.45 -26.21 8.21
N LYS A 518 -9.56 -25.48 8.40
CA LYS A 518 -10.46 -25.13 7.27
C LYS A 518 -9.76 -24.33 6.18
N LEU A 519 -8.80 -23.49 6.56
CA LEU A 519 -8.02 -22.64 5.66
C LEU A 519 -6.76 -23.30 5.09
N ASP A 520 -6.48 -24.57 5.38
CA ASP A 520 -5.26 -25.32 5.04
C ASP A 520 -3.98 -24.59 5.54
N MET A 521 -4.04 -23.96 6.70
CA MET A 521 -2.89 -23.26 7.31
C MET A 521 -2.08 -24.21 8.21
N VAL A 522 -2.75 -25.14 8.88
CA VAL A 522 -2.19 -26.10 9.84
C VAL A 522 -2.78 -27.47 9.63
N ASP A 523 -1.97 -28.49 9.84
CA ASP A 523 -2.36 -29.90 9.80
C ASP A 523 -2.45 -30.48 11.22
N ASP A 524 -1.60 -29.99 12.14
CA ASP A 524 -1.44 -30.49 13.49
C ASP A 524 -1.49 -29.37 14.54
N ARG A 525 -1.92 -29.74 15.77
CA ARG A 525 -1.99 -28.84 16.92
C ARG A 525 -0.63 -28.30 17.39
N SER A 526 0.45 -29.01 17.13
CA SER A 526 1.82 -28.54 17.44
C SER A 526 2.22 -27.25 16.73
N GLN A 527 1.52 -26.92 15.64
CA GLN A 527 1.73 -25.67 14.89
C GLN A 527 1.00 -24.46 15.49
N ILE A 528 0.32 -24.66 16.65
CA ILE A 528 -0.41 -23.61 17.36
C ILE A 528 0.29 -23.32 18.69
N PHE A 529 0.48 -22.05 18.94
CA PHE A 529 1.04 -21.58 20.18
C PHE A 529 0.01 -20.78 21.00
N ASN A 530 -0.15 -21.14 22.29
CA ASN A 530 -0.96 -20.37 23.21
C ASN A 530 -0.14 -19.26 23.84
N ALA A 531 -0.43 -18.02 23.49
CA ALA A 531 0.34 -16.85 23.88
C ALA A 531 0.36 -16.58 25.41
N ARG A 532 -0.57 -17.16 26.18
CA ARG A 532 -0.51 -17.12 27.65
C ARG A 532 0.77 -17.72 28.24
N ASN A 533 1.48 -18.54 27.45
CA ASN A 533 2.73 -19.16 27.88
C ASN A 533 3.96 -18.31 27.52
N MET A 534 3.79 -17.19 26.81
CA MET A 534 4.92 -16.33 26.38
C MET A 534 5.77 -15.81 27.54
N ASP A 535 5.11 -15.39 28.61
CA ASP A 535 5.78 -14.75 29.74
C ASP A 535 6.59 -15.73 30.60
N LYS A 536 6.42 -17.05 30.35
CA LYS A 536 7.13 -18.12 31.06
C LYS A 536 8.38 -18.62 30.32
N MET A 537 8.63 -18.10 29.11
CA MET A 537 9.70 -18.56 28.21
C MET A 537 10.84 -17.56 28.17
N SER A 538 12.06 -18.09 28.00
CA SER A 538 13.22 -17.26 27.67
C SER A 538 13.10 -16.65 26.28
N ASP A 539 13.80 -15.55 26.00
CA ASP A 539 13.76 -14.92 24.66
C ASP A 539 14.29 -15.86 23.55
N GLU A 540 15.23 -16.74 23.86
CA GLU A 540 15.78 -17.72 22.92
C GLU A 540 14.76 -18.81 22.57
N GLU A 541 14.10 -19.39 23.57
CA GLU A 541 13.02 -20.37 23.38
C GLU A 541 11.86 -19.76 22.60
N LEU A 542 11.51 -18.52 22.91
CA LEU A 542 10.43 -17.80 22.24
C LEU A 542 10.73 -17.57 20.76
N VAL A 543 11.96 -17.24 20.41
CA VAL A 543 12.38 -17.09 19.00
C VAL A 543 12.19 -18.39 18.23
N GLU A 544 12.58 -19.52 18.81
CA GLU A 544 12.46 -20.84 18.15
C GLU A 544 10.97 -21.24 17.99
N VAL A 545 10.18 -21.06 19.04
CA VAL A 545 8.74 -21.33 19.00
C VAL A 545 8.04 -20.46 17.94
N ILE A 546 8.33 -19.15 17.89
CA ILE A 546 7.71 -18.23 16.92
C ILE A 546 8.09 -18.63 15.47
N LYS A 547 9.32 -19.08 15.21
CA LYS A 547 9.75 -19.51 13.87
C LYS A 547 8.92 -20.70 13.37
N ASN A 548 8.56 -21.62 14.24
CA ASN A 548 7.87 -22.87 13.89
C ASN A 548 6.34 -22.76 13.96
N THR A 549 5.80 -21.75 14.63
CA THR A 549 4.37 -21.56 14.85
C THR A 549 3.68 -20.96 13.62
N ARG A 550 2.52 -21.48 13.27
CA ARG A 550 1.63 -20.98 12.22
C ARG A 550 0.46 -20.17 12.77
N ILE A 551 0.00 -20.50 13.96
CA ILE A 551 -1.15 -19.85 14.58
C ILE A 551 -0.81 -19.47 16.03
N PHE A 552 -1.03 -18.23 16.37
CA PHE A 552 -0.90 -17.69 17.72
C PHE A 552 -2.29 -17.42 18.28
N ALA A 553 -2.67 -18.11 19.37
CA ALA A 553 -3.96 -18.01 20.00
C ALA A 553 -3.86 -17.31 21.37
N ARG A 554 -4.95 -16.69 21.84
CA ARG A 554 -5.02 -15.93 23.10
C ARG A 554 -4.00 -14.80 23.21
N VAL A 555 -3.74 -14.13 22.06
CA VAL A 555 -2.75 -13.05 21.96
C VAL A 555 -3.36 -11.73 22.42
N ILE A 556 -2.66 -11.02 23.27
CA ILE A 556 -2.95 -9.62 23.67
C ILE A 556 -2.13 -8.63 22.82
N PRO A 557 -2.48 -7.33 22.81
CA PRO A 557 -1.83 -6.33 21.95
C PRO A 557 -0.31 -6.27 22.05
N GLU A 558 0.24 -6.27 23.28
CA GLU A 558 1.69 -6.23 23.50
C GLU A 558 2.39 -7.48 22.94
N GLN A 559 1.75 -8.63 23.04
CA GLN A 559 2.26 -9.87 22.48
C GLN A 559 2.24 -9.88 20.96
N LYS A 560 1.23 -9.25 20.30
CA LYS A 560 1.21 -9.04 18.84
C LYS A 560 2.47 -8.29 18.40
N TYR A 561 2.83 -7.22 19.10
CA TYR A 561 4.04 -6.44 18.82
C TYR A 561 5.32 -7.27 19.01
N LYS A 562 5.44 -8.04 20.10
CA LYS A 562 6.61 -8.89 20.41
C LYS A 562 6.79 -10.00 19.36
N ILE A 563 5.70 -10.69 18.98
CA ILE A 563 5.70 -11.71 17.92
C ILE A 563 6.21 -11.11 16.60
N LEU A 564 5.65 -9.98 16.21
CA LEU A 564 6.03 -9.32 14.95
C LEU A 564 7.49 -8.87 14.95
N THR A 565 7.98 -8.34 16.07
CA THR A 565 9.37 -7.90 16.23
C THR A 565 10.35 -9.07 16.03
N ILE A 566 10.01 -10.25 16.54
CA ILE A 566 10.80 -11.46 16.32
C ILE A 566 10.72 -11.93 14.86
N LEU A 567 9.53 -11.96 14.28
CA LEU A 567 9.35 -12.35 12.88
C LEU A 567 10.13 -11.47 11.91
N LYS A 568 10.26 -10.18 12.20
CA LYS A 568 10.98 -9.20 11.38
C LYS A 568 12.49 -9.44 11.30
N LYS A 569 13.10 -10.13 12.26
CA LYS A 569 14.56 -10.37 12.24
C LYS A 569 14.99 -11.13 10.98
N ASP A 570 14.20 -12.13 10.58
CA ASP A 570 14.55 -13.03 9.46
C ASP A 570 13.62 -12.85 8.24
N ASN A 571 12.59 -12.00 8.34
CA ASN A 571 11.54 -11.87 7.33
C ASN A 571 11.23 -10.41 7.01
N ILE A 572 10.72 -10.19 5.80
CA ILE A 572 9.96 -8.99 5.48
C ILE A 572 8.51 -9.28 5.88
N ALA A 573 8.11 -8.74 7.02
CA ALA A 573 6.81 -9.03 7.63
C ALA A 573 5.78 -7.96 7.26
N ALA A 574 4.63 -8.41 6.76
CA ALA A 574 3.40 -7.61 6.69
C ALA A 574 2.50 -7.96 7.88
N MET A 575 1.78 -6.98 8.42
CA MET A 575 0.82 -7.14 9.51
C MET A 575 -0.54 -6.57 9.12
N THR A 576 -1.62 -7.33 9.33
CA THR A 576 -2.99 -6.81 9.19
C THR A 576 -3.58 -6.42 10.53
N GLY A 577 -4.41 -5.37 10.56
CA GLY A 577 -5.14 -4.96 11.75
C GLY A 577 -6.26 -3.98 11.43
N ASP A 578 -7.25 -3.89 12.30
CA ASP A 578 -8.44 -3.04 12.15
C ASP A 578 -8.69 -2.13 13.36
N GLY A 579 -8.18 -2.49 14.52
CA GLY A 579 -8.43 -1.82 15.78
C GLY A 579 -7.30 -0.93 16.30
N VAL A 580 -7.60 -0.19 17.35
CA VAL A 580 -6.62 0.62 18.11
C VAL A 580 -5.51 -0.27 18.67
N ASN A 581 -5.86 -1.48 19.10
CA ASN A 581 -4.97 -2.48 19.68
C ASN A 581 -3.90 -3.00 18.71
N ASP A 582 -4.12 -2.83 17.39
CA ASP A 582 -3.20 -3.29 16.35
C ASP A 582 -2.19 -2.23 15.92
N VAL A 583 -2.39 -0.98 16.32
CA VAL A 583 -1.57 0.17 15.88
C VAL A 583 -0.08 -0.02 16.17
N PRO A 584 0.36 -0.48 17.35
CA PRO A 584 1.77 -0.72 17.61
C PRO A 584 2.36 -1.78 16.67
N ALA A 585 1.61 -2.84 16.38
CA ALA A 585 2.04 -3.90 15.48
C ALA A 585 2.03 -3.43 14.01
N LEU A 586 0.99 -2.71 13.56
CA LEU A 586 0.90 -2.14 12.22
C LEU A 586 2.07 -1.20 11.91
N SER A 587 2.35 -0.25 12.82
CA SER A 587 3.44 0.72 12.66
C SER A 587 4.83 0.07 12.71
N ASN A 588 4.98 -1.01 13.47
CA ASN A 588 6.23 -1.76 13.56
C ASN A 588 6.45 -2.71 12.38
N ALA A 589 5.45 -3.08 11.61
CA ALA A 589 5.59 -3.95 10.45
C ALA A 589 6.53 -3.35 9.39
N HIS A 590 7.06 -4.18 8.49
CA HIS A 590 7.68 -3.67 7.27
C HIS A 590 6.63 -3.09 6.31
N VAL A 591 5.41 -3.67 6.34
CA VAL A 591 4.20 -3.14 5.67
C VAL A 591 3.01 -3.34 6.60
N GLY A 592 2.45 -2.24 7.10
CA GLY A 592 1.17 -2.25 7.83
C GLY A 592 0.00 -2.27 6.84
N LEU A 593 -0.92 -3.21 7.03
CA LEU A 593 -2.11 -3.42 6.20
C LEU A 593 -3.36 -3.14 7.03
N ALA A 594 -3.93 -1.95 6.91
CA ALA A 594 -5.13 -1.58 7.64
C ALA A 594 -6.40 -1.98 6.89
N MET A 595 -7.42 -2.43 7.65
CA MET A 595 -8.73 -2.70 7.06
C MET A 595 -9.48 -1.40 6.72
N GLY A 596 -10.27 -1.41 5.65
CA GLY A 596 -11.09 -0.28 5.23
C GLY A 596 -12.21 0.04 6.21
N SER A 597 -12.77 -0.96 6.88
CA SER A 597 -13.73 -0.82 7.98
C SER A 597 -13.08 -0.48 9.32
N GLY A 598 -11.74 -0.61 9.43
CA GLY A 598 -11.01 -0.39 10.66
C GLY A 598 -11.03 1.05 11.17
N SER A 599 -10.58 1.24 12.41
CA SER A 599 -10.49 2.54 13.06
C SER A 599 -9.62 3.52 12.27
N HIS A 600 -9.86 4.81 12.43
CA HIS A 600 -9.05 5.84 11.76
C HIS A 600 -7.57 5.74 12.11
N ILE A 601 -7.26 5.37 13.35
CA ILE A 601 -5.89 5.16 13.84
C ILE A 601 -5.21 4.01 13.09
N ALA A 602 -5.89 2.88 12.98
CA ALA A 602 -5.34 1.72 12.26
C ALA A 602 -5.07 2.07 10.78
N LYS A 603 -5.97 2.83 10.15
CA LYS A 603 -5.78 3.32 8.77
C LYS A 603 -4.59 4.28 8.65
N ASP A 604 -4.40 5.18 9.60
CA ASP A 604 -3.28 6.12 9.59
C ASP A 604 -1.93 5.44 9.89
N ALA A 605 -1.94 4.37 10.70
CA ALA A 605 -0.77 3.55 11.02
C ALA A 605 -0.39 2.56 9.89
N GLY A 606 -1.35 2.22 9.04
CA GLY A 606 -1.16 1.28 7.93
C GLY A 606 -0.47 1.94 6.75
N ASP A 607 0.40 1.22 6.07
CA ASP A 607 1.01 1.63 4.80
C ASP A 607 0.07 1.45 3.61
N ILE A 608 -0.81 0.46 3.68
CA ILE A 608 -1.80 0.12 2.66
C ILE A 608 -3.15 -0.09 3.34
N ILE A 609 -4.22 0.51 2.79
CA ILE A 609 -5.59 0.31 3.26
C ILE A 609 -6.29 -0.66 2.31
N LEU A 610 -6.89 -1.71 2.88
CA LEU A 610 -7.66 -2.72 2.15
C LEU A 610 -9.14 -2.32 2.16
N LEU A 611 -9.60 -1.66 1.09
CA LEU A 611 -10.94 -1.06 1.03
C LEU A 611 -12.11 -2.08 1.09
N ASP A 612 -11.83 -3.36 0.94
CA ASP A 612 -12.81 -4.46 0.97
C ASP A 612 -12.57 -5.46 2.13
N ASP A 613 -11.65 -5.14 3.02
CA ASP A 613 -11.26 -5.95 4.18
C ASP A 613 -10.90 -7.42 3.82
N ASN A 614 -10.38 -7.64 2.61
CA ASN A 614 -10.22 -8.99 2.08
C ASN A 614 -8.76 -9.42 1.98
N PHE A 615 -8.42 -10.58 2.55
CA PHE A 615 -7.07 -11.16 2.46
C PHE A 615 -6.60 -11.38 1.01
N LYS A 616 -7.52 -11.66 0.07
CA LYS A 616 -7.20 -11.79 -1.36
C LYS A 616 -6.56 -10.51 -1.91
N THR A 617 -7.02 -9.35 -1.46
CA THR A 617 -6.50 -8.05 -1.89
C THR A 617 -5.03 -7.87 -1.49
N ILE A 618 -4.58 -8.49 -0.38
CA ILE A 618 -3.16 -8.53 0.03
C ILE A 618 -2.34 -9.29 -1.02
N VAL A 619 -2.82 -10.46 -1.45
CA VAL A 619 -2.13 -11.28 -2.45
C VAL A 619 -2.07 -10.57 -3.80
N ASP A 620 -3.15 -9.88 -4.17
CA ASP A 620 -3.19 -9.06 -5.37
C ASP A 620 -2.23 -7.86 -5.29
N ALA A 621 -2.09 -7.25 -4.11
CA ALA A 621 -1.12 -6.18 -3.85
C ALA A 621 0.34 -6.70 -3.94
N ILE A 622 0.64 -7.88 -3.40
CA ILE A 622 1.94 -8.55 -3.56
C ILE A 622 2.25 -8.80 -5.04
N LYS A 623 1.27 -9.30 -5.80
CA LYS A 623 1.40 -9.53 -7.24
C LYS A 623 1.74 -8.24 -7.98
N GLU A 624 1.02 -7.15 -7.70
CA GLU A 624 1.26 -5.84 -8.32
C GLU A 624 2.61 -5.25 -7.91
N GLY A 625 2.99 -5.32 -6.63
CA GLY A 625 4.30 -4.86 -6.15
C GLY A 625 5.45 -5.56 -6.88
N ARG A 626 5.41 -6.90 -7.01
CA ARG A 626 6.38 -7.68 -7.79
C ARG A 626 6.38 -7.28 -9.26
N THR A 627 5.21 -7.03 -9.84
CA THR A 627 5.09 -6.60 -11.24
C THR A 627 5.76 -5.25 -11.47
N ILE A 628 5.55 -4.30 -10.58
CA ILE A 628 6.13 -2.96 -10.66
C ILE A 628 7.66 -3.03 -10.59
N ILE A 629 8.20 -3.82 -9.65
CA ILE A 629 9.65 -4.02 -9.52
C ILE A 629 10.24 -4.65 -10.79
N ASN A 630 9.58 -5.69 -11.35
CA ASN A 630 10.02 -6.31 -12.58
C ASN A 630 9.96 -5.35 -13.76
N ASN A 631 8.96 -4.49 -13.83
CA ASN A 631 8.85 -3.49 -14.89
C ASN A 631 9.93 -2.42 -14.79
N ILE A 632 10.31 -1.99 -13.58
CA ILE A 632 11.46 -1.11 -13.37
C ILE A 632 12.75 -1.80 -13.86
N ARG A 633 12.94 -3.10 -13.56
CA ARG A 633 14.08 -3.88 -14.06
C ARG A 633 14.12 -3.98 -15.59
N ARG A 634 12.97 -4.20 -16.23
CA ARG A 634 12.84 -4.25 -17.69
C ARG A 634 13.25 -2.95 -18.35
N MET A 635 12.78 -1.85 -17.79
CA MET A 635 13.13 -0.51 -18.24
C MET A 635 14.63 -0.23 -18.07
N LEU A 636 15.20 -0.54 -16.89
CA LEU A 636 16.63 -0.40 -16.64
C LEU A 636 17.45 -1.27 -17.60
N PHE A 637 17.05 -2.52 -17.78
CA PHE A 637 17.72 -3.42 -18.72
C PHE A 637 17.74 -2.85 -20.15
N TYR A 638 16.60 -2.34 -20.62
CA TYR A 638 16.50 -1.73 -21.95
C TYR A 638 17.42 -0.52 -22.08
N LEU A 639 17.24 0.51 -21.23
CA LEU A 639 18.02 1.74 -21.29
C LEU A 639 19.54 1.51 -21.21
N LEU A 640 19.95 0.65 -20.27
CA LEU A 640 21.38 0.39 -20.10
C LEU A 640 21.95 -0.46 -21.24
N SER A 641 21.14 -1.31 -21.88
CA SER A 641 21.58 -2.07 -23.04
C SER A 641 21.79 -1.16 -24.26
N THR A 642 20.87 -0.22 -24.50
CA THR A 642 20.94 0.72 -25.63
C THR A 642 22.07 1.70 -25.46
N ASN A 643 22.17 2.38 -24.32
CA ASN A 643 23.21 3.36 -24.04
C ASN A 643 24.62 2.72 -24.03
N ALA A 644 24.76 1.52 -23.48
CA ALA A 644 26.05 0.80 -23.54
C ALA A 644 26.41 0.42 -24.99
N GLY A 645 25.42 0.05 -25.82
CA GLY A 645 25.65 -0.25 -27.23
C GLY A 645 26.15 0.97 -28.02
N GLU A 646 25.55 2.13 -27.81
CA GLU A 646 25.99 3.40 -28.41
C GLU A 646 27.41 3.74 -27.96
N MET A 647 27.69 3.71 -26.67
CA MET A 647 29.00 4.02 -26.11
C MET A 647 30.09 3.07 -26.64
N ILE A 648 29.82 1.74 -26.67
CA ILE A 648 30.75 0.74 -27.21
C ILE A 648 31.01 0.99 -28.70
N THR A 649 29.98 1.33 -29.50
CA THR A 649 30.13 1.69 -30.91
C THR A 649 31.10 2.84 -31.12
N MET A 650 30.92 3.90 -30.36
CA MET A 650 31.74 5.10 -30.45
C MET A 650 33.21 4.85 -30.04
N ILE A 651 33.42 4.12 -28.93
CA ILE A 651 34.76 3.82 -28.43
C ILE A 651 35.52 2.89 -29.37
N ILE A 652 34.88 1.84 -29.88
CA ILE A 652 35.51 0.89 -30.81
C ILE A 652 35.88 1.62 -32.10
N SER A 653 34.99 2.45 -32.63
CA SER A 653 35.29 3.25 -33.84
C SER A 653 36.47 4.15 -33.62
N LEU A 654 36.55 4.87 -32.52
CA LEU A 654 37.72 5.70 -32.18
C LEU A 654 38.99 4.86 -32.05
N ALA A 655 38.93 3.74 -31.30
CA ALA A 655 40.08 2.87 -31.10
C ALA A 655 40.61 2.25 -32.42
N ALA A 656 39.69 1.88 -33.33
CA ALA A 656 40.01 1.33 -34.63
C ALA A 656 40.48 2.38 -35.68
N GLY A 657 40.34 3.66 -35.36
CA GLY A 657 40.64 4.75 -36.32
C GLY A 657 39.66 4.87 -37.47
N ILE A 658 38.44 4.41 -37.24
CA ILE A 658 37.32 4.48 -38.18
C ILE A 658 36.62 5.83 -37.98
N PRO A 659 36.19 6.53 -39.03
CA PRO A 659 35.36 7.73 -38.88
C PRO A 659 34.12 7.45 -38.07
N VAL A 660 33.67 8.43 -37.32
CA VAL A 660 32.55 8.28 -36.38
C VAL A 660 31.29 7.86 -37.11
N PRO A 661 30.71 6.66 -36.75
CA PRO A 661 29.51 6.12 -37.43
C PRO A 661 28.24 6.93 -37.20
N LEU A 662 28.19 7.71 -36.12
CA LEU A 662 27.00 8.46 -35.65
C LEU A 662 27.42 9.87 -35.30
N VAL A 663 26.67 10.86 -35.75
CA VAL A 663 26.85 12.24 -35.28
C VAL A 663 26.13 12.51 -33.97
N PRO A 664 26.57 13.44 -33.11
CA PRO A 664 26.00 13.71 -31.81
C PRO A 664 24.46 13.92 -31.81
N VAL A 665 23.98 14.64 -32.81
CA VAL A 665 22.53 14.93 -32.93
C VAL A 665 21.70 13.68 -33.21
N GLN A 666 22.24 12.67 -33.90
CA GLN A 666 21.55 11.37 -34.10
C GLN A 666 21.44 10.61 -32.78
N ILE A 667 22.47 10.60 -31.96
CA ILE A 667 22.47 9.98 -30.64
C ILE A 667 21.43 10.67 -29.73
N LEU A 668 21.44 12.00 -29.70
CA LEU A 668 20.44 12.77 -28.94
C LEU A 668 19.00 12.48 -29.39
N TRP A 669 18.78 12.34 -30.69
CA TRP A 669 17.48 11.99 -31.23
C TRP A 669 17.02 10.61 -30.75
N VAL A 670 17.90 9.63 -30.75
CA VAL A 670 17.62 8.26 -30.30
C VAL A 670 17.22 8.26 -28.83
N ASN A 671 17.99 8.88 -27.98
CA ASN A 671 17.74 8.94 -26.53
C ASN A 671 16.44 9.70 -26.22
N LEU A 672 16.18 10.81 -26.93
CA LEU A 672 14.98 11.61 -26.71
C LEU A 672 13.71 10.94 -27.25
N VAL A 673 13.75 10.37 -28.44
CA VAL A 673 12.56 9.86 -29.14
C VAL A 673 12.40 8.37 -28.93
N THR A 674 13.37 7.56 -29.35
CA THR A 674 13.25 6.09 -29.34
C THR A 674 13.14 5.57 -27.92
N ASP A 675 14.05 5.99 -27.04
CA ASP A 675 14.06 5.52 -25.65
C ASP A 675 12.85 6.02 -24.88
N SER A 676 12.48 7.29 -24.99
CA SER A 676 11.30 7.82 -24.30
C SER A 676 9.99 7.16 -24.71
N CYS A 677 9.85 6.81 -26.01
CA CYS A 677 8.67 6.10 -26.51
C CYS A 677 8.55 4.67 -25.95
N MET A 678 9.65 4.01 -25.62
CA MET A 678 9.65 2.60 -25.17
C MET A 678 9.76 2.39 -23.66
N VAL A 679 10.35 3.32 -22.92
CA VAL A 679 10.59 3.22 -21.47
C VAL A 679 9.28 3.14 -20.68
N ILE A 680 8.33 4.04 -20.93
CA ILE A 680 7.03 4.03 -20.24
C ILE A 680 6.22 2.77 -20.57
N PRO A 681 6.06 2.36 -21.86
CA PRO A 681 5.41 1.10 -22.21
C PRO A 681 6.00 -0.14 -21.52
N LEU A 682 7.33 -0.26 -21.45
CA LEU A 682 7.99 -1.36 -20.73
C LEU A 682 7.68 -1.34 -19.23
N GLY A 683 7.56 -0.15 -18.65
CA GLY A 683 7.12 0.04 -17.28
C GLY A 683 5.66 -0.32 -17.00
N LEU A 684 4.84 -0.43 -18.04
CA LEU A 684 3.41 -0.78 -17.96
C LEU A 684 3.12 -2.22 -18.39
N GLU A 685 4.14 -3.02 -18.68
CA GLU A 685 3.96 -4.42 -19.08
C GLU A 685 3.13 -5.22 -18.06
N PRO A 686 2.23 -6.10 -18.53
CA PRO A 686 1.48 -7.00 -17.65
C PRO A 686 2.38 -7.94 -16.85
N ALA A 687 1.86 -8.43 -15.72
CA ALA A 687 2.55 -9.39 -14.87
C ALA A 687 2.96 -10.66 -15.65
N ASP A 688 4.11 -11.22 -15.32
CA ASP A 688 4.51 -12.54 -15.80
C ASP A 688 3.54 -13.60 -15.27
N LYS A 689 3.24 -14.63 -16.07
CA LYS A 689 2.30 -15.71 -15.69
C LYS A 689 2.66 -16.38 -14.37
N ASN A 690 3.95 -16.53 -14.11
CA ASN A 690 4.48 -17.25 -12.95
C ASN A 690 5.01 -16.33 -11.84
N ILE A 691 4.54 -15.07 -11.77
CA ILE A 691 5.07 -14.09 -10.79
C ILE A 691 4.82 -14.50 -9.34
N LEU A 692 3.71 -15.19 -9.07
CA LEU A 692 3.36 -15.76 -7.77
C LEU A 692 3.87 -17.21 -7.58
N SER A 693 4.67 -17.74 -8.49
CA SER A 693 5.33 -19.06 -8.33
C SER A 693 6.80 -18.92 -7.94
N LYS A 694 7.30 -17.69 -7.86
CA LYS A 694 8.69 -17.40 -7.48
C LYS A 694 8.72 -16.94 -6.03
N LYS A 695 9.77 -17.35 -5.32
CA LYS A 695 10.06 -16.81 -3.98
C LYS A 695 10.33 -15.30 -4.07
N PRO A 696 10.07 -14.55 -3.00
CA PRO A 696 10.42 -13.13 -2.92
C PRO A 696 11.93 -12.93 -3.08
N ASP A 697 12.31 -11.82 -3.72
CA ASP A 697 13.71 -11.42 -3.79
C ASP A 697 14.20 -10.95 -2.41
N SER A 698 15.46 -11.26 -2.09
CA SER A 698 16.09 -10.75 -0.86
C SER A 698 16.15 -9.22 -0.89
N PRO A 699 15.91 -8.51 0.24
CA PRO A 699 16.00 -7.05 0.32
C PRO A 699 17.35 -6.49 -0.15
N ASN A 700 18.43 -7.25 0.07
CA ASN A 700 19.79 -6.86 -0.28
C ASN A 700 20.19 -7.28 -1.71
N SER A 701 19.30 -7.95 -2.47
CA SER A 701 19.62 -8.32 -3.84
C SER A 701 19.80 -7.07 -4.72
N PRO A 702 20.77 -7.08 -5.65
CA PRO A 702 20.95 -5.98 -6.59
C PRO A 702 19.71 -5.87 -7.49
N ILE A 703 19.43 -4.65 -7.97
CA ILE A 703 18.26 -4.43 -8.83
C ILE A 703 18.39 -5.16 -10.17
N LEU A 704 19.61 -5.23 -10.71
CA LEU A 704 19.95 -6.02 -11.88
C LEU A 704 20.73 -7.26 -11.47
N SER A 705 20.28 -8.43 -11.88
CA SER A 705 21.01 -9.68 -11.65
C SER A 705 22.21 -9.81 -12.60
N ASN A 706 23.20 -10.58 -12.19
CA ASN A 706 24.36 -10.86 -13.05
C ASN A 706 23.97 -11.45 -14.42
N SER A 707 22.93 -12.27 -14.46
CA SER A 707 22.37 -12.80 -15.69
C SER A 707 21.80 -11.71 -16.60
N MET A 708 21.15 -10.70 -16.03
CA MET A 708 20.65 -9.54 -16.79
C MET A 708 21.81 -8.70 -17.32
N ILE A 709 22.85 -8.47 -16.51
CA ILE A 709 24.03 -7.71 -16.92
C ILE A 709 24.75 -8.42 -18.08
N ILE A 710 24.94 -9.72 -18.02
CA ILE A 710 25.55 -10.49 -19.13
C ILE A 710 24.70 -10.35 -20.40
N ARG A 711 23.39 -10.54 -20.31
CA ARG A 711 22.50 -10.42 -21.47
C ARG A 711 22.48 -9.00 -22.05
N MET A 712 22.53 -7.98 -21.18
CA MET A 712 22.65 -6.57 -21.54
C MET A 712 23.92 -6.35 -22.37
N LEU A 713 25.09 -6.78 -21.88
CA LEU A 713 26.37 -6.67 -22.60
C LEU A 713 26.34 -7.42 -23.95
N MET A 714 25.76 -8.61 -24.01
CA MET A 714 25.62 -9.36 -25.26
C MET A 714 24.83 -8.58 -26.31
N ILE A 715 23.70 -7.97 -25.91
CA ILE A 715 22.89 -7.12 -26.82
C ILE A 715 23.69 -5.88 -27.23
N SER A 716 24.33 -5.18 -26.30
CA SER A 716 25.12 -3.98 -26.56
C SER A 716 26.28 -4.24 -27.54
N ILE A 717 27.00 -5.33 -27.34
CA ILE A 717 28.08 -5.75 -28.23
C ILE A 717 27.53 -6.12 -29.62
N THR A 718 26.40 -6.83 -29.70
CA THR A 718 25.76 -7.14 -30.99
C THR A 718 25.37 -5.89 -31.73
N MET A 719 24.80 -4.90 -31.04
CA MET A 719 24.44 -3.59 -31.58
C MET A 719 25.68 -2.88 -32.14
N ALA A 720 26.76 -2.83 -31.36
CA ALA A 720 28.01 -2.18 -31.78
C ALA A 720 28.63 -2.86 -33.01
N ILE A 721 28.72 -4.19 -33.03
CA ILE A 721 29.25 -4.94 -34.16
C ILE A 721 28.44 -4.66 -35.45
N LEU A 722 27.13 -4.75 -35.39
CA LEU A 722 26.26 -4.52 -36.55
C LEU A 722 26.40 -3.08 -37.09
N THR A 723 26.42 -2.10 -36.19
CA THR A 723 26.55 -0.67 -36.56
C THR A 723 27.91 -0.40 -37.20
N ILE A 724 29.01 -0.92 -36.58
CA ILE A 724 30.36 -0.72 -37.13
C ILE A 724 30.57 -1.48 -38.45
N CYS A 725 30.18 -2.73 -38.54
CA CYS A 725 30.28 -3.51 -39.77
C CYS A 725 29.46 -2.89 -40.90
N GLY A 726 28.24 -2.43 -40.61
CA GLY A 726 27.45 -1.66 -41.57
C GLY A 726 28.14 -0.40 -42.02
N PHE A 727 28.68 0.39 -41.06
CA PHE A 727 29.41 1.60 -41.40
C PHE A 727 30.63 1.33 -42.32
N ILE A 728 31.44 0.35 -41.98
CA ILE A 728 32.63 0.03 -42.78
C ILE A 728 32.25 -0.38 -44.21
N TYR A 729 31.28 -1.30 -44.34
CA TYR A 729 30.82 -1.80 -45.65
C TYR A 729 30.29 -0.63 -46.53
N PHE A 730 29.36 0.14 -46.02
CA PHE A 730 28.70 1.20 -46.79
C PHE A 730 29.59 2.44 -47.03
N SER A 731 30.54 2.69 -46.12
CA SER A 731 31.48 3.80 -46.31
C SER A 731 32.45 3.55 -47.46
N GLN A 732 32.87 2.31 -47.68
CA GLN A 732 33.68 1.92 -48.83
C GLN A 732 32.90 1.94 -50.13
N ALA A 733 31.61 1.57 -50.12
CA ALA A 733 30.78 1.45 -51.28
C ALA A 733 30.14 2.77 -51.74
N TYR A 734 29.69 3.63 -50.81
CA TYR A 734 28.84 4.78 -51.10
C TYR A 734 29.24 6.07 -50.34
N GLY A 735 30.34 6.02 -49.60
CA GLY A 735 30.85 7.19 -48.85
C GLY A 735 30.31 7.32 -47.44
N THR A 736 30.89 8.24 -46.66
CA THR A 736 30.69 8.35 -45.20
C THR A 736 29.28 8.79 -44.78
N ASP A 737 28.63 9.67 -45.53
CA ASP A 737 27.31 10.20 -45.13
C ASP A 737 26.20 9.14 -45.38
N TYR A 738 26.35 8.38 -46.46
CA TYR A 738 25.47 7.23 -46.71
C TYR A 738 25.64 6.17 -45.58
N ALA A 739 26.88 5.85 -45.24
CA ALA A 739 27.21 4.90 -44.20
C ALA A 739 26.69 5.36 -42.83
N ARG A 740 26.77 6.65 -42.49
CA ARG A 740 26.19 7.22 -41.27
C ARG A 740 24.65 7.03 -41.20
N THR A 741 23.99 7.29 -42.31
CA THR A 741 22.54 7.10 -42.41
C THR A 741 22.14 5.63 -42.17
N ILE A 742 22.84 4.67 -42.79
CA ILE A 742 22.61 3.23 -42.57
C ILE A 742 22.98 2.84 -41.14
N SER A 743 24.07 3.35 -40.57
CA SER A 743 24.46 3.09 -39.18
C SER A 743 23.41 3.56 -38.18
N PHE A 744 22.86 4.76 -38.40
CA PHE A 744 21.76 5.28 -37.59
C PHE A 744 20.52 4.40 -37.70
N HIS A 745 20.16 3.92 -38.91
CA HIS A 745 19.05 3.00 -39.11
C HIS A 745 19.29 1.68 -38.38
N ILE A 746 20.45 1.05 -38.51
CA ILE A 746 20.82 -0.19 -37.82
C ILE A 746 20.70 0.00 -36.30
N LEU A 747 21.22 1.10 -35.79
CA LEU A 747 21.17 1.39 -34.36
C LEU A 747 19.73 1.48 -33.85
N VAL A 748 18.87 2.27 -34.48
CA VAL A 748 17.47 2.42 -34.07
C VAL A 748 16.72 1.10 -34.14
N ILE A 749 16.87 0.32 -35.21
CA ILE A 749 16.16 -0.96 -35.36
C ILE A 749 16.65 -1.99 -34.33
N THR A 750 17.96 -2.04 -34.04
CA THR A 750 18.49 -2.91 -32.98
C THR A 750 17.95 -2.54 -31.61
N GLN A 751 17.76 -1.26 -31.30
CA GLN A 751 17.14 -0.80 -30.05
C GLN A 751 15.67 -1.20 -29.96
N LEU A 752 14.90 -1.00 -31.05
CA LEU A 752 13.50 -1.47 -31.10
C LEU A 752 13.41 -2.98 -30.95
N ALA A 753 14.34 -3.76 -31.50
CA ALA A 753 14.44 -5.20 -31.32
C ALA A 753 14.75 -5.58 -29.86
N ALA A 754 15.64 -4.83 -29.19
CA ALA A 754 15.99 -5.05 -27.80
C ALA A 754 14.78 -4.89 -26.85
N THR A 755 13.78 -4.07 -27.23
CA THR A 755 12.55 -3.91 -26.43
C THR A 755 11.76 -5.23 -26.31
N PHE A 756 11.72 -6.04 -27.38
CA PHE A 756 11.07 -7.37 -27.33
C PHE A 756 11.77 -8.31 -26.36
N SER A 757 13.10 -8.24 -26.30
CA SER A 757 13.91 -9.01 -25.36
C SER A 757 13.74 -8.54 -23.91
N ALA A 758 13.50 -7.25 -23.71
CA ALA A 758 13.31 -6.62 -22.39
C ALA A 758 11.97 -6.96 -21.73
N ARG A 759 10.92 -7.35 -22.51
CA ARG A 759 9.57 -7.64 -21.99
C ARG A 759 9.53 -8.76 -20.96
N SER A 760 10.49 -9.66 -20.91
CA SER A 760 10.61 -10.69 -19.88
C SER A 760 12.04 -11.21 -19.75
N ASP A 761 12.44 -11.52 -18.52
CA ASP A 761 13.77 -12.09 -18.24
C ASP A 761 13.88 -13.58 -18.55
N TYR A 762 12.77 -14.30 -18.51
CA TYR A 762 12.74 -15.76 -18.60
C TYR A 762 11.89 -16.28 -19.76
N GLU A 763 10.79 -15.59 -20.09
CA GLU A 763 9.92 -15.99 -21.21
C GLU A 763 10.57 -15.62 -22.55
N SER A 764 10.32 -16.42 -23.60
CA SER A 764 10.84 -16.07 -24.92
C SER A 764 10.11 -14.86 -25.48
N ALA A 765 10.78 -14.10 -26.33
CA ALA A 765 10.17 -12.96 -27.02
C ALA A 765 8.94 -13.39 -27.81
N LEU A 766 8.99 -14.56 -28.49
CA LEU A 766 7.86 -15.11 -29.23
C LEU A 766 6.67 -15.49 -28.34
N SER A 767 6.93 -16.10 -27.16
CA SER A 767 5.85 -16.39 -26.21
C SER A 767 5.21 -15.13 -25.64
N ARG A 768 6.01 -14.07 -25.49
CA ARG A 768 5.56 -12.78 -24.98
C ARG A 768 4.73 -11.98 -25.98
N LEU A 769 4.85 -12.24 -27.29
CA LEU A 769 3.95 -11.67 -28.31
C LEU A 769 2.48 -12.06 -28.07
N LYS A 770 2.23 -13.24 -27.47
CA LYS A 770 0.87 -13.68 -27.11
C LYS A 770 0.25 -12.89 -25.95
N VAL A 771 1.07 -12.12 -25.21
CA VAL A 771 0.60 -11.25 -24.13
C VAL A 771 0.37 -9.87 -24.69
N TRP A 772 -0.90 -9.52 -24.88
CA TRP A 772 -1.29 -8.22 -25.43
C TRP A 772 -0.96 -7.09 -24.45
N SER A 773 -0.23 -6.10 -24.94
CA SER A 773 0.10 -4.87 -24.22
C SER A 773 -0.11 -3.68 -25.17
N LEU A 774 -1.26 -3.02 -25.03
CA LEU A 774 -1.62 -1.89 -25.91
C LEU A 774 -0.58 -0.77 -25.83
N SER A 775 -0.10 -0.45 -24.62
CA SER A 775 0.93 0.57 -24.39
C SER A 775 2.22 0.26 -25.15
N PHE A 776 2.65 -1.02 -25.16
CA PHE A 776 3.85 -1.47 -25.87
C PHE A 776 3.74 -1.25 -27.37
N TYR A 777 2.63 -1.67 -27.97
CA TYR A 777 2.44 -1.54 -29.43
C TYR A 777 2.24 -0.07 -29.84
N ILE A 778 1.58 0.75 -29.05
CA ILE A 778 1.48 2.19 -29.31
C ILE A 778 2.87 2.84 -29.25
N GLY A 779 3.66 2.58 -28.20
CA GLY A 779 5.02 3.13 -28.09
C GLY A 779 5.91 2.71 -29.26
N LEU A 780 5.89 1.41 -29.62
CA LEU A 780 6.63 0.87 -30.74
C LEU A 780 6.21 1.52 -32.08
N SER A 781 4.90 1.68 -32.32
CA SER A 781 4.40 2.32 -33.54
C SER A 781 4.81 3.79 -33.64
N ILE A 782 4.77 4.53 -32.52
CA ILE A 782 5.21 5.94 -32.49
C ILE A 782 6.73 6.02 -32.76
N ALA A 783 7.55 5.20 -32.07
CA ALA A 783 8.99 5.19 -32.27
C ALA A 783 9.36 4.84 -33.72
N LEU A 784 8.71 3.83 -34.31
CA LEU A 784 8.94 3.45 -35.69
C LEU A 784 8.49 4.56 -36.68
N ALA A 785 7.32 5.16 -36.45
CA ALA A 785 6.82 6.26 -37.28
C ALA A 785 7.75 7.48 -37.24
N MET A 786 8.25 7.83 -36.04
CA MET A 786 9.21 8.92 -35.90
C MET A 786 10.55 8.59 -36.59
N HIS A 787 11.02 7.34 -36.47
CA HIS A 787 12.23 6.92 -37.20
C HIS A 787 12.03 6.99 -38.75
N LEU A 788 10.91 6.51 -39.24
CA LEU A 788 10.60 6.61 -40.68
C LEU A 788 10.47 8.08 -41.11
N ALA A 789 9.93 8.95 -40.26
CA ALA A 789 9.89 10.38 -40.55
C ALA A 789 11.30 10.99 -40.71
N THR A 790 12.31 10.55 -39.95
CA THR A 790 13.69 11.01 -40.18
C THR A 790 14.28 10.56 -41.49
N LEU A 791 13.90 9.40 -41.99
CA LEU A 791 14.43 8.86 -43.27
C LEU A 791 13.76 9.45 -44.50
N PHE A 792 12.47 9.82 -44.43
CA PHE A 792 11.67 10.16 -45.57
C PHE A 792 11.10 11.58 -45.61
N THR A 793 11.39 12.41 -44.60
CA THR A 793 10.93 13.81 -44.56
C THR A 793 12.12 14.81 -44.43
N PRO A 794 11.90 16.10 -44.62
CA PRO A 794 12.94 17.12 -44.40
C PRO A 794 13.55 17.14 -43.00
N LEU A 795 12.94 16.49 -42.01
CA LEU A 795 13.49 16.32 -40.68
C LEU A 795 14.86 15.62 -40.69
N GLY A 796 15.07 14.71 -41.67
CA GLY A 796 16.35 14.03 -41.84
C GLY A 796 17.54 14.98 -42.12
N LYS A 797 17.31 16.10 -42.78
CA LYS A 797 18.38 17.09 -43.03
C LYS A 797 18.97 17.64 -41.74
N VAL A 798 18.13 17.82 -40.71
CA VAL A 798 18.57 18.30 -39.38
C VAL A 798 19.45 17.26 -38.69
N LEU A 799 19.23 16.00 -38.97
CA LEU A 799 19.97 14.84 -38.42
C LEU A 799 21.12 14.40 -39.32
N HIS A 800 21.51 15.16 -40.34
CA HIS A 800 22.53 14.81 -41.35
C HIS A 800 22.23 13.47 -42.05
N ILE A 801 20.95 13.17 -42.29
CA ILE A 801 20.49 11.95 -42.97
C ILE A 801 20.42 12.24 -44.49
N VAL A 802 21.05 11.40 -45.30
CA VAL A 802 21.02 11.47 -46.76
C VAL A 802 20.09 10.38 -47.34
N PRO A 803 19.55 10.57 -48.55
CA PRO A 803 18.74 9.52 -49.20
C PRO A 803 19.58 8.26 -49.42
N VAL A 804 19.00 7.12 -49.06
CA VAL A 804 19.60 5.78 -49.14
C VAL A 804 18.65 4.82 -49.87
N SER A 805 19.17 3.71 -50.43
CA SER A 805 18.39 2.69 -51.13
C SER A 805 17.40 2.04 -50.17
N ALA A 806 16.14 1.89 -50.61
CA ALA A 806 15.12 1.17 -49.83
C ALA A 806 15.53 -0.30 -49.63
N LEU A 807 16.23 -0.93 -50.56
CA LEU A 807 16.70 -2.30 -50.42
C LEU A 807 17.72 -2.42 -49.26
N ASP A 808 18.67 -1.45 -49.18
CA ASP A 808 19.68 -1.44 -48.12
C ASP A 808 19.03 -1.24 -46.76
N LEU A 809 18.01 -0.37 -46.63
CA LEU A 809 17.24 -0.18 -45.41
C LEU A 809 16.50 -1.47 -45.00
N ILE A 810 15.90 -2.18 -45.94
CA ILE A 810 15.15 -3.42 -45.66
C ILE A 810 16.13 -4.53 -45.21
N ILE A 811 17.22 -4.75 -45.94
CA ILE A 811 18.20 -5.80 -45.59
C ILE A 811 18.84 -5.53 -44.26
N THR A 812 19.37 -4.33 -44.07
CA THR A 812 20.02 -3.94 -42.79
C THR A 812 19.03 -3.91 -41.65
N GLY A 813 17.79 -3.47 -41.87
CA GLY A 813 16.71 -3.49 -40.90
C GLY A 813 16.33 -4.89 -40.44
N ILE A 814 16.23 -5.87 -41.35
CA ILE A 814 15.96 -7.27 -40.99
C ILE A 814 17.07 -7.85 -40.15
N ILE A 815 18.35 -7.65 -40.55
CA ILE A 815 19.50 -8.15 -39.83
C ILE A 815 19.56 -7.48 -38.43
N ALA A 816 19.36 -6.17 -38.36
CA ALA A 816 19.36 -5.39 -37.11
C ALA A 816 18.24 -5.79 -36.16
N PHE A 817 17.05 -6.15 -36.71
CA PHE A 817 15.93 -6.57 -35.89
C PHE A 817 16.09 -7.99 -35.33
N VAL A 818 16.56 -8.92 -36.15
CA VAL A 818 16.61 -10.34 -35.78
C VAL A 818 17.79 -10.66 -34.85
N SER A 819 18.96 -10.06 -35.07
CA SER A 819 20.20 -10.45 -34.38
C SER A 819 20.14 -10.25 -32.85
N PRO A 820 19.70 -9.12 -32.28
CA PRO A 820 19.62 -8.95 -30.82
C PRO A 820 18.62 -9.91 -30.17
N ILE A 821 17.53 -10.24 -30.89
CA ILE A 821 16.53 -11.18 -30.41
C ILE A 821 17.12 -12.58 -30.31
N ILE A 822 17.84 -13.05 -31.36
CA ILE A 822 18.50 -14.35 -31.36
C ILE A 822 19.50 -14.45 -30.21
N VAL A 823 20.39 -13.47 -30.07
CA VAL A 823 21.42 -13.45 -29.02
C VAL A 823 20.79 -13.49 -27.62
N SER A 824 19.74 -12.69 -27.40
CA SER A 824 19.00 -12.70 -26.13
C SER A 824 18.31 -14.05 -25.88
N GLU A 825 17.68 -14.66 -26.89
CA GLU A 825 16.99 -15.94 -26.74
C GLU A 825 17.99 -17.11 -26.47
N MET A 826 19.16 -17.11 -27.07
CA MET A 826 20.22 -18.08 -26.74
C MET A 826 20.60 -18.01 -25.27
N HIS A 827 20.80 -16.82 -24.74
CA HIS A 827 21.09 -16.62 -23.31
C HIS A 827 19.91 -17.07 -22.43
N LYS A 828 18.67 -16.71 -22.77
CA LYS A 828 17.46 -17.13 -22.04
C LYS A 828 17.28 -18.65 -22.04
N LEU A 829 17.59 -19.31 -23.15
CA LEU A 829 17.57 -20.78 -23.26
C LEU A 829 18.59 -21.43 -22.32
N TYR A 830 19.82 -20.90 -22.27
CA TYR A 830 20.86 -21.36 -21.34
C TYR A 830 20.38 -21.23 -19.89
N ILE A 831 19.84 -20.09 -19.48
CA ILE A 831 19.34 -19.87 -18.12
C ILE A 831 18.17 -20.81 -17.78
N ARG A 832 17.22 -21.02 -18.71
CA ARG A 832 16.09 -21.95 -18.51
C ARG A 832 16.57 -23.39 -18.30
N LYS A 833 17.59 -23.84 -19.03
CA LYS A 833 18.20 -25.17 -18.82
C LYS A 833 18.83 -25.26 -17.44
N LYS A 834 19.60 -24.24 -17.02
CA LYS A 834 20.25 -24.21 -15.71
C LYS A 834 19.25 -24.23 -14.54
N ILE A 835 18.12 -23.51 -14.65
CA ILE A 835 17.07 -23.50 -13.61
C ILE A 835 16.34 -24.85 -13.53
N LYS A 836 16.19 -25.58 -14.64
CA LYS A 836 15.57 -26.91 -14.62
C LYS A 836 16.48 -28.01 -14.08
N SER A 837 17.79 -27.77 -14.02
CA SER A 837 18.79 -28.72 -13.50
C SER A 837 19.05 -28.54 -11.99
N ILE A 838 18.53 -27.48 -11.38
CA ILE A 838 18.53 -27.20 -9.94
C ILE A 838 17.11 -27.47 -9.38
#